data_4e2e6e5a092f8fa29c3f709324da035b
#
_entry.id   4e2e6e5a092f8fa29c3f709324da035b
#
_cell.length_a   1.000
_cell.length_b   1.000
_cell.length_c   1.000
_cell.angle_alpha   90.00
_cell.angle_beta   90.00
_cell.angle_gamma   90.00
#
_symmetry.space_group_name_H-M   'P 1'
#
loop_
_entity.id
_entity.type
_entity.pdbx_description
1 polymer ?
#
loop_
_entity_poly.entity_id
_entity_poly.type
_entity_poly.pdbx_seq_one_letter_code
_entity_poly.pdbx_strand_id
1 'polypeptide(L)'
;MLAAFMTLAAWAEPRSRQEMHRAAARVLSPNISFDGKTCDIRLVKTLSGLTVMGNDSAFAVIATDDAFPDVLGYSTSSFETAVANPHFNWWLRAAEQMMADPSAVHHMVAPDTEKYADHVDPLIQTHWGQESPYNMYCPNRFPTGCVATATAQVLRYNEWPESGQGTVFTYVPFGDYDGTRYEETLGERYEYSKMANRYADLRMRDNGSEVAKLMYHIGLSIKSIYEYGGTGAYSETLCHGLRNNMGYPYAVSLDRDRYTEEEWMDMIFASLNAGIPIIYGGSDESYTGHEFVLDGYDSNGKIHINWGWSGDADGFFDMTPLMVYHFYDFSMYQDMVVRCSTDWLRADTVVVDVAAPGTLGEQPGVTPDVVCLKVRGAINGTDLKVLRALAGCDADGHGTHGQLSVLDLSEAAIVAGGEPYLKEDGAELTTNDGEMPYKAFSQCSMLIDVVLPEGLRSYGGAVFAACNNLDRVVLRPGSDSDFIVENGFVLSADRQRLIECLPDGLAAIQYVIPDGVSEVGDYAFSGRFLYERLTIPESVKHIGAYAFNRCFNLARTYVLNNVPPAIVPSAVDELDISLRKLYVPKGALFKYLTADGWEKYKRNIMEFDKTDVRAPEWATTAPSAIYDLQGRVVGWGTDCRHLSPGIYVVNGRKVIQ
;
A
#
# COMPACT_ATOMS: atom_id res chain seq x y z
N MET A 1 22.88 -6.06 51.79
CA MET A 1 23.64 -6.84 50.81
C MET A 1 23.06 -6.53 49.42
N LEU A 2 23.66 -5.58 48.75
CA LEU A 2 23.34 -5.31 47.33
C LEU A 2 24.17 -6.30 46.48
N ALA A 3 23.49 -7.24 45.86
CA ALA A 3 24.10 -8.07 44.83
C ALA A 3 24.15 -7.24 43.54
N ALA A 4 25.35 -6.80 43.18
CA ALA A 4 25.61 -6.21 41.87
C ALA A 4 25.50 -7.33 40.83
N PHE A 5 24.48 -7.27 39.99
CA PHE A 5 24.48 -7.95 38.69
C PHE A 5 25.42 -7.22 37.78
N MET A 6 26.68 -7.65 37.74
CA MET A 6 27.55 -7.36 36.60
C MET A 6 27.07 -8.25 35.45
N THR A 7 26.32 -7.69 34.54
CA THR A 7 26.21 -8.25 33.20
C THR A 7 27.61 -8.16 32.57
N LEU A 8 28.25 -9.33 32.43
CA LEU A 8 29.40 -9.46 31.55
C LEU A 8 28.90 -9.12 30.11
N ALA A 9 29.14 -7.91 29.68
CA ALA A 9 29.15 -7.62 28.25
C ALA A 9 30.28 -8.51 27.70
N ALA A 10 29.90 -9.55 26.97
CA ALA A 10 30.87 -10.31 26.17
C ALA A 10 31.51 -9.29 25.23
N TRP A 11 32.82 -9.12 25.32
CA TRP A 11 33.56 -8.28 24.39
C TRP A 11 33.48 -8.98 23.04
N ALA A 12 32.84 -8.35 22.08
CA ALA A 12 32.79 -8.82 20.72
C ALA A 12 34.22 -8.95 20.15
N GLU A 13 34.53 -10.08 19.55
CA GLU A 13 35.86 -10.35 18.98
C GLU A 13 35.82 -10.25 17.46
N PRO A 14 36.86 -9.64 16.85
CA PRO A 14 36.95 -9.61 15.40
C PRO A 14 37.13 -11.00 14.80
N ARG A 15 36.32 -11.35 13.80
CA ARG A 15 36.49 -12.61 13.07
C ARG A 15 37.79 -12.65 12.27
N SER A 16 38.48 -13.79 12.34
CA SER A 16 39.67 -14.02 11.52
C SER A 16 39.32 -14.16 10.03
N ARG A 17 40.28 -13.90 9.15
CA ARG A 17 40.09 -14.13 7.69
C ARG A 17 39.67 -15.56 7.37
N GLN A 18 40.14 -16.55 8.14
CA GLN A 18 39.78 -17.95 7.91
C GLN A 18 38.33 -18.24 8.27
N GLU A 19 37.80 -17.62 9.33
CA GLU A 19 36.39 -17.72 9.71
C GLU A 19 35.49 -17.05 8.67
N MET A 20 35.82 -15.83 8.23
CA MET A 20 35.10 -15.15 7.17
C MET A 20 35.08 -15.93 5.86
N HIS A 21 36.22 -16.54 5.48
CA HIS A 21 36.30 -17.38 4.29
C HIS A 21 35.40 -18.64 4.42
N ARG A 22 35.39 -19.29 5.59
CA ARG A 22 34.51 -20.43 5.85
C ARG A 22 33.03 -20.06 5.78
N ALA A 23 32.68 -18.90 6.35
CA ALA A 23 31.31 -18.38 6.29
C ALA A 23 30.85 -18.14 4.85
N ALA A 24 31.68 -17.46 4.04
CA ALA A 24 31.41 -17.27 2.62
C ALA A 24 31.31 -18.59 1.84
N ALA A 25 32.23 -19.53 2.09
CA ALA A 25 32.23 -20.85 1.43
C ALA A 25 30.98 -21.67 1.72
N ARG A 26 30.42 -21.54 2.93
CA ARG A 26 29.18 -22.24 3.32
C ARG A 26 27.98 -21.84 2.46
N VAL A 27 27.85 -20.55 2.12
CA VAL A 27 26.70 -20.04 1.37
C VAL A 27 26.93 -20.00 -0.15
N LEU A 28 28.20 -19.92 -0.61
CA LEU A 28 28.52 -19.80 -2.03
C LEU A 28 28.85 -21.15 -2.69
N SER A 29 29.33 -22.16 -1.93
CA SER A 29 29.78 -23.43 -2.48
C SER A 29 28.68 -24.31 -3.08
N PRO A 30 27.43 -24.37 -2.57
CA PRO A 30 26.39 -25.21 -3.16
C PRO A 30 26.06 -24.86 -4.61
N ASN A 31 26.24 -23.59 -4.97
CA ASN A 31 25.82 -23.03 -6.26
C ASN A 31 26.96 -22.91 -7.30
N ILE A 32 28.19 -23.29 -6.97
CA ILE A 32 29.38 -23.07 -7.84
C ILE A 32 30.00 -24.37 -8.37
N SER A 33 29.36 -25.50 -8.15
CA SER A 33 29.82 -26.79 -8.66
C SER A 33 29.36 -27.08 -10.10
N PHE A 34 29.82 -26.28 -11.06
CA PHE A 34 29.93 -26.70 -12.45
C PHE A 34 31.42 -26.84 -12.77
N ASP A 35 31.89 -28.05 -13.09
CA ASP A 35 33.24 -28.39 -13.55
C ASP A 35 34.33 -28.76 -12.52
N GLY A 36 34.03 -29.12 -11.27
CA GLY A 36 35.06 -29.71 -10.40
C GLY A 36 36.26 -28.80 -10.06
N LYS A 37 36.14 -27.48 -10.30
CA LYS A 37 37.09 -26.47 -9.83
C LYS A 37 36.65 -25.98 -8.48
N THR A 38 37.54 -26.05 -7.48
CA THR A 38 37.38 -25.41 -6.18
C THR A 38 37.10 -23.93 -6.41
N CYS A 39 35.98 -23.43 -5.84
CA CYS A 39 35.62 -22.03 -5.97
C CYS A 39 36.69 -21.15 -5.30
N ASP A 40 37.34 -20.29 -6.08
CA ASP A 40 38.39 -19.38 -5.60
C ASP A 40 37.71 -18.15 -4.92
N ILE A 41 37.22 -18.37 -3.68
CA ILE A 41 36.64 -17.30 -2.87
C ILE A 41 37.80 -16.43 -2.35
N ARG A 42 37.76 -15.17 -2.70
CA ARG A 42 38.76 -14.17 -2.31
C ARG A 42 38.12 -12.97 -1.61
N LEU A 43 38.95 -12.20 -0.93
CA LEU A 43 38.53 -10.88 -0.42
C LEU A 43 38.29 -9.98 -1.63
N VAL A 44 37.04 -9.49 -1.77
CA VAL A 44 36.62 -8.58 -2.83
C VAL A 44 36.70 -7.14 -2.35
N LYS A 45 36.16 -6.85 -1.15
CA LYS A 45 36.12 -5.51 -0.60
C LYS A 45 36.08 -5.54 0.93
N THR A 46 36.68 -4.52 1.57
CA THR A 46 36.55 -4.25 3.01
C THR A 46 35.76 -2.96 3.18
N LEU A 47 34.76 -2.99 4.05
CA LEU A 47 33.88 -1.89 4.41
C LEU A 47 33.94 -1.68 5.92
N SER A 48 33.23 -0.68 6.44
CA SER A 48 33.16 -0.44 7.88
C SER A 48 32.38 -1.55 8.57
N GLY A 49 33.03 -2.36 9.41
CA GLY A 49 32.42 -3.50 10.10
C GLY A 49 32.04 -4.70 9.20
N LEU A 50 32.26 -4.63 7.88
CA LEU A 50 31.87 -5.66 6.90
C LEU A 50 33.03 -6.05 6.00
N THR A 51 32.99 -7.27 5.52
CA THR A 51 33.92 -7.79 4.50
C THR A 51 33.15 -8.52 3.42
N VAL A 52 33.39 -8.17 2.16
CA VAL A 52 32.82 -8.87 1.01
C VAL A 52 33.83 -9.94 0.55
N MET A 53 33.38 -11.18 0.57
CA MET A 53 34.12 -12.35 0.09
C MET A 53 33.40 -12.92 -1.13
N GLY A 54 34.12 -13.34 -2.16
CA GLY A 54 33.47 -13.89 -3.35
C GLY A 54 34.44 -14.11 -4.52
N ASN A 55 33.87 -14.21 -5.72
CA ASN A 55 34.57 -14.33 -6.99
C ASN A 55 33.90 -13.50 -8.09
N ASP A 56 34.19 -13.78 -9.35
CA ASP A 56 33.69 -13.02 -10.49
C ASP A 56 32.19 -13.27 -10.79
N SER A 57 31.53 -14.20 -10.07
CA SER A 57 30.14 -14.59 -10.33
C SER A 57 29.25 -14.64 -9.07
N ALA A 58 29.82 -14.52 -7.87
CA ALA A 58 29.06 -14.58 -6.62
C ALA A 58 29.78 -13.85 -5.49
N PHE A 59 29.04 -13.37 -4.50
CA PHE A 59 29.60 -12.75 -3.30
C PHE A 59 28.79 -13.04 -2.04
N ALA A 60 29.44 -12.91 -0.89
CA ALA A 60 28.84 -12.91 0.43
C ALA A 60 29.32 -11.69 1.21
N VAL A 61 28.44 -11.05 1.95
CA VAL A 61 28.71 -9.93 2.87
C VAL A 61 28.81 -10.51 4.27
N ILE A 62 29.98 -10.39 4.87
CA ILE A 62 30.38 -11.02 6.14
C ILE A 62 30.57 -9.93 7.18
N ALA A 63 29.91 -10.05 8.34
CA ALA A 63 30.19 -9.22 9.51
C ALA A 63 31.58 -9.52 10.07
N THR A 64 32.37 -8.49 10.35
CA THR A 64 33.71 -8.65 10.91
C THR A 64 33.73 -8.91 12.42
N ASP A 65 32.59 -8.65 13.09
CA ASP A 65 32.41 -8.76 14.52
C ASP A 65 31.48 -9.96 14.85
N ASP A 66 31.84 -10.75 15.89
CA ASP A 66 31.10 -11.96 16.29
C ASP A 66 29.81 -11.66 17.09
N ALA A 67 29.57 -10.39 17.46
CA ALA A 67 28.29 -9.95 18.01
C ALA A 67 27.14 -10.02 16.98
N PHE A 68 27.46 -10.09 15.67
CA PHE A 68 26.51 -10.18 14.59
C PHE A 68 26.58 -11.55 13.90
N PRO A 69 25.55 -12.00 13.18
CA PRO A 69 25.62 -13.17 12.32
C PRO A 69 26.80 -13.08 11.37
N ASP A 70 27.44 -14.19 11.09
CA ASP A 70 28.65 -14.18 10.23
C ASP A 70 28.33 -13.77 8.78
N VAL A 71 27.22 -14.23 8.20
CA VAL A 71 26.76 -13.86 6.84
C VAL A 71 25.50 -13.00 6.94
N LEU A 72 25.59 -11.76 6.49
CA LEU A 72 24.43 -10.84 6.42
C LEU A 72 23.71 -10.93 5.07
N GLY A 73 24.39 -11.30 4.01
CA GLY A 73 23.77 -11.50 2.70
C GLY A 73 24.69 -12.18 1.71
N TYR A 74 24.11 -12.79 0.67
CA TYR A 74 24.86 -13.41 -0.42
C TYR A 74 24.04 -13.42 -1.71
N SER A 75 24.75 -13.41 -2.85
CA SER A 75 24.16 -13.38 -4.18
C SER A 75 24.98 -14.22 -5.16
N THR A 76 24.31 -14.70 -6.20
CA THR A 76 24.93 -15.37 -7.36
C THR A 76 25.30 -14.40 -8.48
N SER A 77 25.29 -13.10 -8.25
CA SER A 77 25.86 -12.07 -9.12
C SER A 77 27.25 -11.64 -8.65
N SER A 78 28.07 -11.08 -9.55
CA SER A 78 29.36 -10.50 -9.12
C SER A 78 29.13 -9.26 -8.25
N PHE A 79 30.01 -8.99 -7.30
CA PHE A 79 29.91 -7.79 -6.49
C PHE A 79 30.09 -6.51 -7.33
N GLU A 80 30.92 -6.55 -8.37
CA GLU A 80 31.09 -5.42 -9.30
C GLU A 80 29.76 -5.06 -10.01
N THR A 81 29.01 -6.06 -10.43
CA THR A 81 27.67 -5.89 -11.01
C THR A 81 26.67 -5.42 -9.96
N ALA A 82 26.69 -6.03 -8.78
CA ALA A 82 25.76 -5.71 -7.69
C ALA A 82 25.83 -4.25 -7.24
N VAL A 83 27.02 -3.66 -7.17
CA VAL A 83 27.17 -2.23 -6.78
C VAL A 83 26.68 -1.23 -7.84
N ALA A 84 26.33 -1.69 -9.04
CA ALA A 84 25.62 -0.86 -10.01
C ALA A 84 24.14 -0.70 -9.66
N ASN A 85 23.58 -1.60 -8.84
CA ASN A 85 22.22 -1.50 -8.32
C ASN A 85 22.16 -0.52 -7.13
N PRO A 86 21.48 0.63 -7.26
CA PRO A 86 21.43 1.64 -6.21
C PRO A 86 20.73 1.13 -4.94
N HIS A 87 19.77 0.21 -5.05
CA HIS A 87 18.96 -0.28 -3.95
C HIS A 87 19.69 -1.38 -3.14
N PHE A 88 20.47 -2.21 -3.80
CA PHE A 88 21.44 -3.04 -3.09
C PHE A 88 22.45 -2.19 -2.31
N ASN A 89 22.90 -1.05 -2.85
CA ASN A 89 23.77 -0.13 -2.13
C ASN A 89 23.07 0.51 -0.92
N TRP A 90 21.75 0.69 -0.92
CA TRP A 90 21.01 1.12 0.26
C TRP A 90 21.10 0.06 1.36
N TRP A 91 20.77 -1.19 1.04
CA TRP A 91 20.91 -2.28 1.99
C TRP A 91 22.34 -2.38 2.54
N LEU A 92 23.34 -2.26 1.68
CA LEU A 92 24.75 -2.36 2.08
C LEU A 92 25.16 -1.22 3.02
N ARG A 93 24.73 0.03 2.73
CA ARG A 93 24.95 1.17 3.63
C ARG A 93 24.21 1.02 4.95
N ALA A 94 22.97 0.57 4.92
CA ALA A 94 22.21 0.30 6.13
C ALA A 94 22.90 -0.75 7.01
N ALA A 95 23.43 -1.80 6.41
CA ALA A 95 24.22 -2.82 7.11
C ALA A 95 25.53 -2.23 7.71
N GLU A 96 26.25 -1.36 6.99
CA GLU A 96 27.43 -0.67 7.52
C GLU A 96 27.08 0.25 8.71
N GLN A 97 25.96 0.97 8.64
CA GLN A 97 25.50 1.85 9.71
C GLN A 97 25.08 1.03 10.94
N MET A 98 24.35 -0.06 10.76
CA MET A 98 23.99 -1.00 11.83
C MET A 98 25.23 -1.53 12.55
N MET A 99 26.28 -1.92 11.80
CA MET A 99 27.54 -2.39 12.37
C MET A 99 28.30 -1.32 13.14
N ALA A 100 28.10 -0.05 12.81
CA ALA A 100 28.75 1.09 13.47
C ALA A 100 28.00 1.56 14.72
N ASP A 101 26.75 1.16 14.93
CA ASP A 101 25.93 1.54 16.07
C ASP A 101 26.14 0.57 17.25
N PRO A 102 26.80 1.00 18.35
CA PRO A 102 27.04 0.14 19.50
C PRO A 102 25.76 -0.20 20.29
N SER A 103 24.64 0.45 20.00
CA SER A 103 23.33 0.18 20.58
C SER A 103 22.47 -0.75 19.71
N ALA A 104 22.88 -1.03 18.48
CA ALA A 104 22.16 -1.90 17.57
C ALA A 104 22.12 -3.33 18.15
N VAL A 105 20.92 -3.80 18.42
CA VAL A 105 20.67 -5.21 18.75
C VAL A 105 20.27 -5.89 17.45
N HIS A 106 21.14 -6.74 16.95
CA HIS A 106 20.81 -7.56 15.79
C HIS A 106 19.89 -8.71 16.21
N HIS A 107 18.72 -8.76 15.64
CA HIS A 107 17.73 -9.80 15.92
C HIS A 107 17.22 -10.40 14.62
N MET A 108 17.97 -11.31 14.03
CA MET A 108 17.47 -12.03 12.84
C MET A 108 16.44 -13.07 13.27
N VAL A 109 15.22 -12.90 12.79
CA VAL A 109 14.12 -13.85 13.03
C VAL A 109 14.28 -15.02 12.05
N ALA A 110 14.47 -16.23 12.56
CA ALA A 110 14.49 -17.44 11.74
C ALA A 110 13.07 -18.00 11.58
N PRO A 111 12.79 -18.77 10.48
CA PRO A 111 11.49 -19.39 10.30
C PRO A 111 11.20 -20.40 11.42
N ASP A 112 9.99 -20.37 11.93
CA ASP A 112 9.50 -21.38 12.88
C ASP A 112 9.28 -22.71 12.17
N THR A 113 10.22 -23.64 12.33
CA THR A 113 10.19 -24.94 11.64
C THR A 113 9.08 -25.88 12.11
N GLU A 114 8.33 -25.53 13.16
CA GLU A 114 7.08 -26.22 13.51
C GLU A 114 5.89 -25.78 12.63
N LYS A 115 5.97 -24.56 12.05
CA LYS A 115 4.92 -23.99 11.21
C LYS A 115 5.30 -24.02 9.71
N TYR A 116 6.57 -23.79 9.39
CA TYR A 116 7.04 -23.52 8.03
C TYR A 116 8.18 -24.48 7.64
N ALA A 117 8.43 -24.60 6.35
CA ALA A 117 9.66 -25.24 5.85
C ALA A 117 10.90 -24.50 6.39
N ASP A 118 12.00 -25.19 6.53
CA ASP A 118 13.27 -24.60 6.98
C ASP A 118 13.85 -23.60 5.94
N HIS A 119 13.49 -23.75 4.68
CA HIS A 119 13.85 -22.83 3.59
C HIS A 119 12.80 -22.88 2.48
N VAL A 120 12.75 -21.83 1.68
CA VAL A 120 12.01 -21.75 0.41
C VAL A 120 12.93 -21.18 -0.65
N ASP A 121 13.16 -21.98 -1.71
CA ASP A 121 13.92 -21.52 -2.88
C ASP A 121 13.21 -20.37 -3.57
N PRO A 122 13.94 -19.48 -4.29
CA PRO A 122 13.34 -18.36 -5.00
C PRO A 122 12.21 -18.80 -5.94
N LEU A 123 11.01 -18.31 -5.69
CA LEU A 123 9.79 -18.64 -6.43
C LEU A 123 9.81 -18.05 -7.84
N ILE A 124 10.31 -16.82 -7.97
CA ILE A 124 10.31 -16.07 -9.22
C ILE A 124 11.54 -16.41 -10.05
N GLN A 125 11.31 -16.73 -11.32
CA GLN A 125 12.37 -17.07 -12.29
C GLN A 125 12.74 -15.86 -13.18
N THR A 126 11.98 -14.77 -13.14
CA THR A 126 12.21 -13.59 -13.95
C THR A 126 13.27 -12.69 -13.32
N HIS A 127 14.12 -12.11 -14.16
CA HIS A 127 15.12 -11.11 -13.81
C HIS A 127 14.86 -9.87 -14.66
N TRP A 128 13.76 -9.18 -14.38
CA TRP A 128 13.35 -8.05 -15.18
C TRP A 128 13.87 -6.73 -14.60
N GLY A 129 13.93 -5.72 -15.47
CA GLY A 129 14.35 -4.37 -15.13
C GLY A 129 13.35 -3.34 -15.62
N GLN A 130 13.75 -2.08 -15.60
CA GLN A 130 12.85 -0.95 -15.87
C GLN A 130 13.06 -0.31 -17.25
N GLU A 131 14.20 -0.58 -17.89
CA GLU A 131 14.61 0.01 -19.14
C GLU A 131 14.21 -0.88 -20.35
N SER A 132 14.75 -0.61 -21.52
CA SER A 132 14.47 -1.43 -22.73
C SER A 132 14.81 -2.91 -22.53
N PRO A 133 13.89 -3.83 -22.91
CA PRO A 133 12.68 -3.63 -23.69
C PRO A 133 11.42 -3.30 -22.89
N TYR A 134 11.47 -3.34 -21.57
CA TYR A 134 10.31 -3.28 -20.67
C TYR A 134 9.51 -1.98 -20.81
N ASN A 135 10.18 -0.86 -21.07
CA ASN A 135 9.58 0.47 -21.20
C ASN A 135 9.15 0.85 -22.65
N MET A 136 9.04 -0.14 -23.53
CA MET A 136 8.77 0.09 -24.97
C MET A 136 7.50 0.91 -25.22
N TYR A 137 6.46 0.71 -24.41
CA TYR A 137 5.17 1.41 -24.51
C TYR A 137 4.99 2.53 -23.50
N CYS A 138 5.90 2.67 -22.54
CA CYS A 138 5.81 3.72 -21.53
C CYS A 138 5.88 5.12 -22.17
N PRO A 139 5.18 6.12 -21.60
CA PRO A 139 5.24 7.51 -22.04
C PRO A 139 6.69 7.97 -22.24
N ASN A 140 7.00 8.56 -23.40
CA ASN A 140 8.35 9.02 -23.75
C ASN A 140 9.46 7.97 -23.56
N ARG A 141 9.13 6.69 -23.41
CA ARG A 141 10.04 5.59 -23.01
C ARG A 141 10.75 5.87 -21.68
N PHE A 142 10.11 6.54 -20.78
CA PHE A 142 10.56 6.62 -19.40
C PHE A 142 10.61 5.22 -18.77
N PRO A 143 11.42 5.00 -17.74
CA PRO A 143 11.46 3.71 -17.03
C PRO A 143 10.07 3.24 -16.61
N THR A 144 9.85 1.93 -16.55
CA THR A 144 8.56 1.36 -16.12
C THR A 144 8.21 1.73 -14.67
N GLY A 145 9.22 1.98 -13.85
CA GLY A 145 9.12 2.15 -12.41
C GLY A 145 9.24 0.81 -11.66
N CYS A 146 9.74 0.88 -10.43
CA CYS A 146 9.98 -0.28 -9.59
C CYS A 146 8.68 -1.02 -9.25
N VAL A 147 7.62 -0.28 -8.90
CA VAL A 147 6.29 -0.84 -8.56
C VAL A 147 5.72 -1.67 -9.71
N ALA A 148 5.73 -1.12 -10.94
CA ALA A 148 5.25 -1.85 -12.11
C ALA A 148 6.12 -3.06 -12.44
N THR A 149 7.45 -2.96 -12.25
CA THR A 149 8.38 -4.05 -12.51
C THR A 149 8.23 -5.20 -11.50
N ALA A 150 8.18 -4.90 -10.20
CA ALA A 150 7.94 -5.89 -9.15
C ALA A 150 6.60 -6.59 -9.35
N THR A 151 5.54 -5.80 -9.60
CA THR A 151 4.20 -6.32 -9.88
C THR A 151 4.18 -7.24 -11.10
N ALA A 152 4.79 -6.82 -12.22
CA ALA A 152 4.81 -7.62 -13.44
C ALA A 152 5.48 -8.99 -13.25
N GLN A 153 6.53 -9.07 -12.42
CA GLN A 153 7.21 -10.33 -12.10
C GLN A 153 6.28 -11.26 -11.30
N VAL A 154 5.53 -10.73 -10.32
CA VAL A 154 4.54 -11.51 -9.57
C VAL A 154 3.39 -11.97 -10.47
N LEU A 155 2.86 -11.11 -11.35
CA LEU A 155 1.81 -11.49 -12.30
C LEU A 155 2.30 -12.56 -13.29
N ARG A 156 3.56 -12.46 -13.75
CA ARG A 156 4.19 -13.47 -14.61
C ARG A 156 4.37 -14.81 -13.90
N TYR A 157 4.72 -14.80 -12.62
CA TYR A 157 4.82 -15.99 -11.81
C TYR A 157 3.47 -16.73 -11.71
N ASN A 158 2.40 -15.97 -11.45
CA ASN A 158 1.04 -16.52 -11.36
C ASN A 158 0.43 -16.86 -12.74
N GLU A 159 0.99 -16.38 -13.85
CA GLU A 159 0.37 -16.36 -15.19
C GLU A 159 -1.07 -15.83 -15.17
N TRP A 160 -1.32 -14.82 -14.34
CA TRP A 160 -2.62 -14.20 -14.09
C TRP A 160 -2.49 -12.66 -14.04
N PRO A 161 -3.50 -11.88 -14.48
CA PRO A 161 -4.76 -12.31 -15.12
C PRO A 161 -4.55 -12.73 -16.59
N GLU A 162 -5.52 -13.42 -17.16
CA GLU A 162 -5.49 -13.73 -18.61
C GLU A 162 -5.53 -12.45 -19.46
N SER A 163 -6.27 -11.43 -18.98
CA SER A 163 -6.29 -10.06 -19.53
C SER A 163 -6.66 -9.07 -18.43
N GLY A 164 -6.18 -7.84 -18.51
CA GLY A 164 -6.68 -6.76 -17.67
C GLY A 164 -8.10 -6.33 -18.05
N GLN A 165 -8.74 -5.51 -17.20
CA GLN A 165 -10.10 -5.03 -17.42
C GLN A 165 -10.25 -3.53 -17.16
N GLY A 166 -11.24 -2.91 -17.82
CA GLY A 166 -11.59 -1.50 -17.66
C GLY A 166 -10.69 -0.56 -18.49
N THR A 167 -10.95 0.73 -18.36
CA THR A 167 -10.13 1.78 -18.97
C THR A 167 -9.22 2.38 -17.91
N VAL A 168 -7.92 2.34 -18.15
CA VAL A 168 -6.87 2.82 -17.26
C VAL A 168 -6.14 4.00 -17.88
N PHE A 169 -5.62 4.89 -17.05
CA PHE A 169 -4.91 6.08 -17.55
C PHE A 169 -3.94 6.62 -16.51
N THR A 170 -3.00 7.43 -16.97
CA THR A 170 -2.17 8.30 -16.12
C THR A 170 -1.90 9.61 -16.85
N TYR A 171 -1.32 10.56 -16.13
CA TYR A 171 -0.85 11.82 -16.70
C TYR A 171 0.68 11.91 -16.57
N VAL A 172 1.32 12.34 -17.64
CA VAL A 172 2.73 12.69 -17.59
C VAL A 172 2.83 14.19 -17.37
N PRO A 173 3.33 14.65 -16.22
CA PRO A 173 3.44 16.07 -15.94
C PRO A 173 4.31 16.79 -16.98
N PHE A 174 3.91 17.99 -17.39
CA PHE A 174 4.73 18.87 -18.22
C PHE A 174 4.79 20.26 -17.57
N GLY A 175 5.79 20.47 -16.72
CA GLY A 175 5.93 21.70 -15.94
C GLY A 175 4.71 21.91 -15.03
N ASP A 176 4.08 23.09 -15.11
CA ASP A 176 2.92 23.45 -14.30
C ASP A 176 1.56 23.09 -14.95
N TYR A 177 1.57 22.47 -16.11
CA TYR A 177 0.36 22.06 -16.85
C TYR A 177 -0.09 20.65 -16.47
N ASP A 178 -1.35 20.34 -16.76
CA ASP A 178 -1.97 19.04 -16.49
C ASP A 178 -1.28 17.85 -17.18
N GLY A 179 -0.34 18.14 -18.07
CA GLY A 179 0.42 17.14 -18.78
C GLY A 179 -0.38 16.42 -19.86
N THR A 180 0.26 15.42 -20.46
CA THR A 180 -0.37 14.57 -21.48
C THR A 180 -1.02 13.38 -20.80
N ARG A 181 -2.32 13.15 -21.07
CA ARG A 181 -3.04 11.95 -20.63
C ARG A 181 -2.69 10.78 -21.55
N TYR A 182 -2.27 9.70 -20.94
CA TYR A 182 -2.09 8.39 -21.57
C TYR A 182 -3.18 7.47 -21.06
N GLU A 183 -3.92 6.86 -21.97
CA GLU A 183 -5.09 6.03 -21.63
C GLU A 183 -5.11 4.77 -22.50
N GLU A 184 -5.54 3.67 -21.89
CA GLU A 184 -5.69 2.39 -22.57
C GLU A 184 -6.95 1.69 -22.08
N THR A 185 -7.69 1.03 -22.97
CA THR A 185 -8.79 0.12 -22.59
C THR A 185 -8.25 -1.28 -22.60
N LEU A 186 -8.15 -1.87 -21.41
CA LEU A 186 -7.64 -3.21 -21.22
C LEU A 186 -8.63 -4.26 -21.75
N GLY A 187 -8.16 -5.45 -22.03
CA GLY A 187 -8.97 -6.56 -22.56
C GLY A 187 -8.18 -7.49 -23.48
N GLU A 188 -7.02 -7.05 -23.96
CA GLU A 188 -6.10 -7.91 -24.67
C GLU A 188 -5.49 -8.97 -23.78
N ARG A 189 -5.36 -10.19 -24.31
CA ARG A 189 -4.72 -11.30 -23.61
C ARG A 189 -3.23 -11.05 -23.39
N TYR A 190 -2.72 -11.42 -22.23
CA TYR A 190 -1.30 -11.47 -21.93
C TYR A 190 -0.74 -12.85 -22.31
N GLU A 191 0.20 -12.87 -23.25
CA GLU A 191 0.84 -14.09 -23.70
C GLU A 191 2.07 -14.42 -22.82
N TYR A 192 1.84 -14.86 -21.60
CA TYR A 192 2.88 -15.13 -20.59
C TYR A 192 3.98 -16.07 -21.09
N SER A 193 3.63 -17.06 -21.91
CA SER A 193 4.58 -17.99 -22.52
C SER A 193 5.58 -17.34 -23.48
N LYS A 194 5.29 -16.13 -23.98
CA LYS A 194 6.19 -15.34 -24.83
C LYS A 194 7.10 -14.42 -24.04
N MET A 195 6.88 -14.29 -22.72
CA MET A 195 7.70 -13.44 -21.85
C MET A 195 8.90 -14.23 -21.36
N ALA A 196 10.10 -13.88 -21.82
CA ALA A 196 11.34 -14.50 -21.41
C ALA A 196 11.69 -14.15 -19.95
N ASN A 197 12.35 -15.05 -19.24
CA ASN A 197 12.80 -14.79 -17.87
C ASN A 197 13.86 -13.69 -17.80
N ARG A 198 14.63 -13.46 -18.87
CA ARG A 198 15.66 -12.43 -18.96
C ARG A 198 15.81 -11.90 -20.40
N TYR A 199 16.07 -10.61 -20.57
CA TYR A 199 16.29 -9.92 -21.84
C TYR A 199 17.70 -9.33 -21.92
N ALA A 200 18.70 -10.07 -21.54
CA ALA A 200 20.11 -9.64 -21.51
C ALA A 200 20.72 -9.44 -22.91
N ASP A 201 20.29 -10.24 -23.91
CA ASP A 201 20.76 -10.15 -25.28
C ASP A 201 19.94 -9.09 -26.06
N LEU A 202 20.63 -8.24 -26.85
CA LEU A 202 20.00 -7.26 -27.73
C LEU A 202 18.97 -7.91 -28.69
N ARG A 203 19.21 -9.15 -29.15
CA ARG A 203 18.28 -9.87 -30.01
C ARG A 203 16.98 -10.26 -29.29
N MET A 204 17.03 -10.50 -27.98
CA MET A 204 15.85 -10.81 -27.19
C MET A 204 15.01 -9.57 -26.91
N ARG A 205 15.61 -8.37 -26.93
CA ARG A 205 14.90 -7.10 -26.72
C ARG A 205 13.86 -6.83 -27.80
N ASP A 206 14.09 -7.28 -29.02
CA ASP A 206 13.13 -7.15 -30.14
C ASP A 206 11.84 -7.98 -29.91
N ASN A 207 11.89 -8.98 -29.02
CA ASN A 207 10.76 -9.84 -28.66
C ASN A 207 10.10 -9.43 -27.33
N GLY A 208 10.44 -8.27 -26.78
CA GLY A 208 9.96 -7.80 -25.48
C GLY A 208 8.57 -7.15 -25.48
N SER A 209 7.81 -7.21 -26.59
CA SER A 209 6.52 -6.52 -26.70
C SER A 209 5.48 -6.98 -25.67
N GLU A 210 5.43 -8.29 -25.34
CA GLU A 210 4.45 -8.82 -24.39
C GLU A 210 4.74 -8.37 -22.97
N VAL A 211 6.01 -8.43 -22.52
CA VAL A 211 6.38 -7.92 -21.19
C VAL A 211 6.22 -6.42 -21.10
N ALA A 212 6.56 -5.67 -22.14
CA ALA A 212 6.36 -4.23 -22.19
C ALA A 212 4.88 -3.83 -22.13
N LYS A 213 3.99 -4.59 -22.80
CA LYS A 213 2.55 -4.42 -22.73
C LYS A 213 2.05 -4.63 -21.30
N LEU A 214 2.44 -5.72 -20.65
CA LEU A 214 2.06 -6.01 -19.28
C LEU A 214 2.49 -4.88 -18.34
N MET A 215 3.76 -4.47 -18.37
CA MET A 215 4.29 -3.41 -17.52
C MET A 215 3.62 -2.05 -17.78
N TYR A 216 3.34 -1.72 -19.04
CA TYR A 216 2.62 -0.49 -19.38
C TYR A 216 1.19 -0.49 -18.85
N HIS A 217 0.45 -1.59 -19.03
CA HIS A 217 -0.92 -1.72 -18.49
C HIS A 217 -0.95 -1.64 -16.95
N ILE A 218 0.01 -2.27 -16.28
CA ILE A 218 0.18 -2.13 -14.84
C ILE A 218 0.45 -0.66 -14.50
N GLY A 219 1.43 -0.03 -15.13
CA GLY A 219 1.79 1.36 -14.88
C GLY A 219 0.62 2.34 -15.01
N LEU A 220 -0.26 2.15 -16.01
CA LEU A 220 -1.49 2.94 -16.13
C LEU A 220 -2.51 2.62 -15.04
N SER A 221 -2.65 1.33 -14.66
CA SER A 221 -3.59 0.87 -13.63
C SER A 221 -3.26 1.42 -12.25
N ILE A 222 -1.97 1.52 -11.94
CA ILE A 222 -1.47 2.01 -10.66
C ILE A 222 -1.18 3.52 -10.63
N LYS A 223 -1.56 4.23 -11.71
CA LYS A 223 -1.33 5.69 -11.82
C LYS A 223 0.14 6.09 -11.70
N SER A 224 1.04 5.33 -12.31
CA SER A 224 2.47 5.65 -12.30
C SER A 224 2.74 7.08 -12.74
N ILE A 225 3.59 7.76 -12.00
CA ILE A 225 4.09 9.12 -12.30
C ILE A 225 5.36 8.94 -13.13
N TYR A 226 5.23 9.06 -14.45
CA TYR A 226 6.34 8.88 -15.40
C TYR A 226 7.18 10.15 -15.49
N GLU A 227 8.46 10.06 -15.14
CA GLU A 227 9.41 11.17 -15.20
C GLU A 227 10.76 10.72 -15.76
N TYR A 228 11.56 11.67 -16.24
CA TYR A 228 12.89 11.39 -16.83
C TYR A 228 13.87 10.76 -15.83
N GLY A 229 13.80 11.15 -14.56
CA GLY A 229 14.70 10.68 -13.49
C GLY A 229 14.28 9.37 -12.84
N GLY A 230 13.09 8.87 -13.14
CA GLY A 230 12.51 7.67 -12.55
C GLY A 230 11.00 7.71 -12.60
N THR A 231 10.36 6.56 -12.49
CA THR A 231 8.89 6.44 -12.45
C THR A 231 8.49 5.86 -11.11
N GLY A 232 7.59 6.54 -10.42
CA GLY A 232 7.08 6.13 -9.10
C GLY A 232 5.60 5.81 -9.11
N ALA A 233 5.15 5.04 -8.12
CA ALA A 233 3.75 4.84 -7.76
C ALA A 233 3.67 4.51 -6.26
N TYR A 234 2.48 4.57 -5.69
CA TYR A 234 2.24 4.23 -4.28
C TYR A 234 1.62 2.84 -4.16
N SER A 235 1.96 2.09 -3.11
CA SER A 235 1.48 0.72 -2.88
C SER A 235 -0.04 0.66 -2.74
N GLU A 236 -0.65 1.70 -2.23
CA GLU A 236 -2.12 1.80 -2.15
C GLU A 236 -2.75 1.89 -3.55
N THR A 237 -2.16 2.68 -4.47
CA THR A 237 -2.63 2.70 -5.87
C THR A 237 -2.37 1.37 -6.56
N LEU A 238 -1.30 0.67 -6.17
CA LEU A 238 -1.03 -0.68 -6.64
C LEU A 238 -2.16 -1.62 -6.25
N CYS A 239 -2.53 -1.68 -4.96
CA CYS A 239 -3.62 -2.55 -4.50
C CYS A 239 -4.94 -2.23 -5.23
N HIS A 240 -5.25 -0.94 -5.39
CA HIS A 240 -6.44 -0.52 -6.15
C HIS A 240 -6.38 -0.99 -7.62
N GLY A 241 -5.26 -0.81 -8.30
CA GLY A 241 -5.06 -1.29 -9.68
C GLY A 241 -5.13 -2.82 -9.80
N LEU A 242 -4.56 -3.54 -8.84
CA LEU A 242 -4.62 -5.01 -8.77
C LEU A 242 -6.06 -5.50 -8.63
N ARG A 243 -6.85 -4.89 -7.73
CA ARG A 243 -8.24 -5.28 -7.50
C ARG A 243 -9.15 -4.95 -8.68
N ASN A 244 -9.06 -3.74 -9.20
CA ASN A 244 -10.04 -3.24 -10.17
C ASN A 244 -9.66 -3.53 -11.63
N ASN A 245 -8.37 -3.73 -11.92
CA ASN A 245 -7.90 -3.89 -13.30
C ASN A 245 -7.17 -5.20 -13.56
N MET A 246 -6.46 -5.75 -12.56
CA MET A 246 -5.59 -6.92 -12.73
C MET A 246 -6.13 -8.20 -12.08
N GLY A 247 -7.41 -8.20 -11.64
CA GLY A 247 -8.10 -9.42 -11.22
C GLY A 247 -7.62 -10.06 -9.91
N TYR A 248 -7.05 -9.27 -8.97
CA TYR A 248 -6.68 -9.71 -7.61
C TYR A 248 -7.59 -9.06 -6.56
N PRO A 249 -8.82 -9.53 -6.37
CA PRO A 249 -9.88 -8.82 -5.66
C PRO A 249 -9.61 -8.57 -4.17
N TYR A 250 -8.65 -9.26 -3.58
CA TYR A 250 -8.33 -9.18 -2.16
C TYR A 250 -6.89 -8.68 -1.88
N ALA A 251 -6.18 -8.18 -2.89
CA ALA A 251 -4.85 -7.59 -2.69
C ALA A 251 -4.92 -6.38 -1.75
N VAL A 252 -4.08 -6.35 -0.73
CA VAL A 252 -4.00 -5.28 0.27
C VAL A 252 -2.56 -4.94 0.61
N SER A 253 -2.31 -3.68 0.94
CA SER A 253 -1.04 -3.21 1.48
C SER A 253 -1.12 -3.15 3.00
N LEU A 254 -0.07 -3.60 3.68
CA LEU A 254 0.08 -3.57 5.13
C LEU A 254 1.26 -2.69 5.51
N ASP A 255 1.08 -1.79 6.46
CA ASP A 255 2.12 -0.87 6.95
C ASP A 255 2.96 -1.57 8.04
N ARG A 256 4.28 -1.56 7.90
CA ARG A 256 5.24 -2.20 8.84
C ARG A 256 5.16 -1.67 10.27
N ASP A 257 4.93 -0.37 10.44
CA ASP A 257 4.92 0.31 11.74
C ASP A 257 3.78 -0.12 12.69
N ARG A 258 2.87 -0.95 12.18
CA ARG A 258 1.71 -1.46 12.94
C ARG A 258 1.95 -2.83 13.58
N TYR A 259 3.07 -3.46 13.32
CA TYR A 259 3.39 -4.82 13.74
C TYR A 259 4.74 -4.88 14.45
N THR A 260 4.91 -5.83 15.36
CA THR A 260 6.24 -6.17 15.86
C THR A 260 7.10 -6.79 14.77
N GLU A 261 8.40 -6.89 15.00
CA GLU A 261 9.32 -7.50 14.04
C GLU A 261 8.98 -8.99 13.83
N GLU A 262 8.69 -9.70 14.92
CA GLU A 262 8.31 -11.11 14.87
C GLU A 262 7.02 -11.33 14.08
N GLU A 263 5.98 -10.52 14.32
CA GLU A 263 4.72 -10.61 13.57
C GLU A 263 4.92 -10.33 12.09
N TRP A 264 5.74 -9.32 11.76
CA TRP A 264 6.03 -8.97 10.38
C TRP A 264 6.77 -10.08 9.64
N MET A 265 7.81 -10.64 10.26
CA MET A 265 8.55 -11.77 9.69
C MET A 265 7.71 -13.03 9.62
N ASP A 266 6.84 -13.31 10.61
CA ASP A 266 5.91 -14.46 10.57
C ASP A 266 4.97 -14.37 9.35
N MET A 267 4.44 -13.18 9.04
CA MET A 267 3.62 -12.96 7.83
C MET A 267 4.41 -13.17 6.53
N ILE A 268 5.68 -12.74 6.48
CA ILE A 268 6.57 -12.97 5.32
C ILE A 268 6.80 -14.47 5.15
N PHE A 269 7.20 -15.19 6.22
CA PHE A 269 7.42 -16.64 6.15
C PHE A 269 6.15 -17.40 5.77
N ALA A 270 5.00 -17.03 6.33
CA ALA A 270 3.71 -17.65 6.00
C ALA A 270 3.38 -17.51 4.50
N SER A 271 3.55 -16.31 3.94
CA SER A 271 3.27 -16.05 2.52
C SER A 271 4.22 -16.84 1.61
N LEU A 272 5.53 -16.76 1.86
CA LEU A 272 6.53 -17.43 1.04
C LEU A 272 6.44 -18.96 1.15
N ASN A 273 6.17 -19.50 2.34
CA ASN A 273 5.93 -20.93 2.55
C ASN A 273 4.68 -21.45 1.82
N ALA A 274 3.69 -20.59 1.63
CA ALA A 274 2.51 -20.88 0.81
C ALA A 274 2.77 -20.74 -0.71
N GLY A 275 3.99 -20.41 -1.13
CA GLY A 275 4.34 -20.18 -2.53
C GLY A 275 3.82 -18.84 -3.08
N ILE A 276 3.60 -17.85 -2.22
CA ILE A 276 3.07 -16.54 -2.59
C ILE A 276 4.18 -15.49 -2.43
N PRO A 277 4.76 -14.97 -3.52
CA PRO A 277 5.73 -13.89 -3.46
C PRO A 277 5.07 -12.59 -2.99
N ILE A 278 5.85 -11.74 -2.33
CA ILE A 278 5.41 -10.49 -1.72
C ILE A 278 6.03 -9.31 -2.49
N ILE A 279 5.22 -8.32 -2.86
CA ILE A 279 5.73 -7.03 -3.31
C ILE A 279 5.99 -6.21 -2.05
N TYR A 280 7.23 -5.74 -1.88
CA TYR A 280 7.71 -5.09 -0.66
C TYR A 280 8.31 -3.73 -1.00
N GLY A 281 7.93 -2.72 -0.24
CA GLY A 281 8.35 -1.35 -0.44
C GLY A 281 8.92 -0.67 0.80
N GLY A 282 9.55 0.46 0.57
CA GLY A 282 10.03 1.37 1.59
C GLY A 282 10.69 2.60 0.98
N SER A 283 11.01 3.58 1.81
CA SER A 283 11.65 4.82 1.38
C SER A 283 12.64 5.35 2.40
N ASP A 284 13.44 6.33 1.98
CA ASP A 284 14.27 7.15 2.85
C ASP A 284 13.50 8.40 3.35
N GLU A 285 14.17 9.24 4.13
CA GLU A 285 13.61 10.51 4.65
C GLU A 285 13.23 11.51 3.54
N SER A 286 13.76 11.34 2.34
CA SER A 286 13.45 12.20 1.18
C SER A 286 12.31 11.67 0.30
N TYR A 287 11.65 10.59 0.74
CA TYR A 287 10.64 9.83 -0.03
C TYR A 287 11.18 9.22 -1.33
N THR A 288 12.48 9.03 -1.43
CA THR A 288 13.02 8.22 -2.50
C THR A 288 12.79 6.76 -2.10
N GLY A 289 11.85 6.12 -2.77
CA GLY A 289 11.39 4.76 -2.46
C GLY A 289 11.83 3.74 -3.49
N HIS A 290 11.68 2.48 -3.14
CA HIS A 290 11.83 1.34 -4.05
C HIS A 290 10.88 0.22 -3.67
N GLU A 291 10.33 -0.42 -4.70
CA GLU A 291 9.54 -1.65 -4.61
C GLU A 291 10.33 -2.80 -5.24
N PHE A 292 10.35 -3.93 -4.56
CA PHE A 292 11.01 -5.15 -4.99
C PHE A 292 10.19 -6.38 -4.59
N VAL A 293 10.65 -7.56 -4.94
CA VAL A 293 9.92 -8.80 -4.60
C VAL A 293 10.70 -9.61 -3.58
N LEU A 294 9.99 -10.06 -2.54
CA LEU A 294 10.45 -11.11 -1.63
C LEU A 294 9.88 -12.43 -2.14
N ASP A 295 10.71 -13.42 -2.42
CA ASP A 295 10.25 -14.63 -3.07
C ASP A 295 10.93 -15.93 -2.60
N GLY A 296 11.60 -15.89 -1.45
CA GLY A 296 12.19 -17.05 -0.82
C GLY A 296 12.85 -16.72 0.52
N TYR A 297 13.29 -17.74 1.27
CA TYR A 297 14.08 -17.55 2.48
C TYR A 297 15.00 -18.75 2.76
N ASP A 298 16.13 -18.48 3.43
CA ASP A 298 17.04 -19.53 3.88
C ASP A 298 16.76 -19.99 5.32
N SER A 299 17.38 -21.08 5.74
CA SER A 299 17.19 -21.65 7.09
C SER A 299 17.68 -20.75 8.24
N ASN A 300 18.36 -19.66 7.96
CA ASN A 300 18.79 -18.68 8.94
C ASN A 300 17.89 -17.44 8.98
N GLY A 301 16.83 -17.40 8.17
CA GLY A 301 15.89 -16.28 8.10
C GLY A 301 16.27 -15.16 7.14
N LYS A 302 17.30 -15.32 6.30
CA LYS A 302 17.55 -14.38 5.23
C LYS A 302 16.52 -14.53 4.14
N ILE A 303 16.00 -13.40 3.67
CA ILE A 303 14.96 -13.35 2.64
C ILE A 303 15.62 -13.17 1.27
N HIS A 304 15.17 -13.96 0.28
CA HIS A 304 15.55 -13.73 -1.10
C HIS A 304 14.84 -12.51 -1.65
N ILE A 305 15.64 -11.57 -2.16
CA ILE A 305 15.17 -10.31 -2.75
C ILE A 305 15.47 -10.32 -4.25
N ASN A 306 14.42 -10.14 -5.05
CA ASN A 306 14.53 -9.78 -6.46
C ASN A 306 14.34 -8.26 -6.58
N TRP A 307 15.43 -7.54 -6.81
CA TRP A 307 15.46 -6.09 -6.78
C TRP A 307 14.79 -5.41 -7.99
N GLY A 308 14.43 -6.15 -9.03
CA GLY A 308 13.90 -5.57 -10.27
C GLY A 308 14.94 -4.82 -11.11
N TRP A 309 16.22 -5.20 -11.01
CA TRP A 309 17.37 -4.62 -11.72
C TRP A 309 18.07 -5.63 -12.63
N SER A 310 17.27 -6.30 -13.46
CA SER A 310 17.76 -7.29 -14.44
C SER A 310 18.54 -8.46 -13.81
N GLY A 311 18.29 -8.77 -12.53
CA GLY A 311 18.95 -9.79 -11.76
C GLY A 311 20.23 -9.33 -11.05
N ASP A 312 20.59 -8.05 -11.17
CA ASP A 312 21.77 -7.52 -10.52
C ASP A 312 21.54 -7.43 -9.00
N ALA A 313 22.37 -8.13 -8.25
CA ALA A 313 22.31 -8.30 -6.79
C ALA A 313 21.12 -9.13 -6.26
N ASP A 314 20.30 -9.79 -7.10
CA ASP A 314 19.30 -10.73 -6.57
C ASP A 314 19.98 -11.76 -5.65
N GLY A 315 19.42 -12.01 -4.47
CA GLY A 315 20.06 -12.88 -3.48
C GLY A 315 19.37 -12.90 -2.13
N PHE A 316 19.98 -13.59 -1.18
CA PHE A 316 19.46 -13.71 0.19
C PHE A 316 20.11 -12.68 1.11
N PHE A 317 19.28 -11.88 1.79
CA PHE A 317 19.72 -10.78 2.63
C PHE A 317 19.00 -10.77 3.98
N ASP A 318 19.74 -10.39 5.01
CA ASP A 318 19.19 -10.05 6.31
C ASP A 318 18.32 -8.79 6.16
N MET A 319 17.08 -8.87 6.64
CA MET A 319 16.13 -7.76 6.57
C MET A 319 16.31 -6.75 7.70
N THR A 320 17.02 -7.10 8.79
CA THR A 320 17.22 -6.21 9.95
C THR A 320 17.76 -4.83 9.56
N PRO A 321 18.76 -4.68 8.65
CA PRO A 321 19.22 -3.38 8.22
C PRO A 321 18.15 -2.50 7.59
N LEU A 322 17.17 -3.09 6.94
CA LEU A 322 16.05 -2.36 6.31
C LEU A 322 14.93 -2.05 7.32
N MET A 323 14.83 -2.78 8.44
CA MET A 323 13.70 -2.70 9.37
C MET A 323 13.94 -1.78 10.58
N VAL A 324 15.16 -1.35 10.83
CA VAL A 324 15.47 -0.49 11.98
C VAL A 324 15.05 0.95 11.68
N TYR A 325 13.91 1.34 12.22
CA TYR A 325 13.27 2.63 12.02
C TYR A 325 14.15 3.81 12.49
N HIS A 326 14.20 4.89 11.71
CA HIS A 326 14.87 6.18 11.95
C HIS A 326 16.41 6.24 11.86
N PHE A 327 17.11 5.16 11.58
CA PHE A 327 18.58 5.21 11.58
C PHE A 327 19.22 4.99 10.20
N TYR A 328 18.50 4.40 9.22
CA TYR A 328 19.11 3.95 7.97
C TYR A 328 18.31 4.33 6.74
N ASP A 329 18.97 4.47 5.60
CA ASP A 329 18.34 4.59 4.30
C ASP A 329 17.33 3.44 4.08
N PHE A 330 16.13 3.73 3.55
CA PHE A 330 15.05 2.77 3.27
C PHE A 330 14.23 2.27 4.48
N SER A 331 14.45 2.78 5.67
CA SER A 331 13.75 2.30 6.88
C SER A 331 12.40 2.96 7.14
N MET A 332 11.94 3.87 6.28
CA MET A 332 10.69 4.60 6.46
C MET A 332 9.59 4.07 5.53
N TYR A 333 8.34 4.19 5.99
CA TYR A 333 7.14 3.84 5.20
C TYR A 333 7.22 2.46 4.54
N GLN A 334 7.78 1.50 5.27
CA GLN A 334 7.82 0.13 4.77
C GLN A 334 6.43 -0.46 4.73
N ASP A 335 6.15 -1.11 3.63
CA ASP A 335 4.91 -1.85 3.44
C ASP A 335 5.14 -3.16 2.67
N MET A 336 4.13 -4.00 2.68
CA MET A 336 4.08 -5.18 1.83
C MET A 336 2.69 -5.34 1.23
N VAL A 337 2.64 -5.68 -0.05
CA VAL A 337 1.39 -6.05 -0.73
C VAL A 337 1.26 -7.56 -0.71
N VAL A 338 0.18 -8.03 -0.10
CA VAL A 338 -0.11 -9.45 0.13
C VAL A 338 -1.35 -9.89 -0.66
N ARG A 339 -1.58 -11.21 -0.73
CA ARG A 339 -2.69 -11.84 -1.46
C ARG A 339 -2.63 -11.65 -2.97
N CYS A 340 -1.43 -11.55 -3.52
CA CYS A 340 -1.19 -11.49 -4.95
C CYS A 340 -1.01 -12.90 -5.53
N SER A 341 -1.97 -13.80 -5.28
CA SER A 341 -2.00 -15.15 -5.86
C SER A 341 -3.39 -15.55 -6.34
N THR A 342 -3.45 -16.59 -7.15
CA THR A 342 -4.72 -17.12 -7.67
C THR A 342 -5.57 -17.81 -6.60
N ASP A 343 -5.02 -18.12 -5.43
CA ASP A 343 -5.76 -18.67 -4.30
C ASP A 343 -6.74 -17.66 -3.70
N TRP A 344 -6.48 -16.37 -3.90
CA TRP A 344 -7.28 -15.26 -3.40
C TRP A 344 -8.26 -14.67 -4.43
N LEU A 345 -8.67 -15.44 -5.44
CA LEU A 345 -9.65 -14.95 -6.43
C LEU A 345 -11.10 -15.02 -5.94
N ARG A 346 -11.36 -15.82 -4.92
CA ARG A 346 -12.69 -16.02 -4.33
C ARG A 346 -12.58 -16.26 -2.83
N ALA A 347 -13.58 -15.79 -2.11
CA ALA A 347 -13.78 -16.11 -0.71
C ALA A 347 -15.26 -16.34 -0.44
N ASP A 348 -15.56 -17.33 0.39
CA ASP A 348 -16.93 -17.60 0.82
C ASP A 348 -17.38 -16.57 1.86
N THR A 349 -18.67 -16.21 1.82
CA THR A 349 -19.25 -15.30 2.81
C THR A 349 -19.79 -16.09 3.99
N VAL A 350 -19.24 -15.82 5.17
CA VAL A 350 -19.78 -16.29 6.45
C VAL A 350 -20.94 -15.38 6.83
N VAL A 351 -22.10 -15.97 7.13
CA VAL A 351 -23.29 -15.25 7.58
C VAL A 351 -23.59 -15.64 9.01
N VAL A 352 -23.68 -14.64 9.90
CA VAL A 352 -23.94 -14.86 11.32
C VAL A 352 -25.13 -14.04 11.81
N ASP A 353 -25.95 -14.68 12.65
CA ASP A 353 -27.08 -14.06 13.33
C ASP A 353 -26.69 -13.83 14.81
N VAL A 354 -26.43 -12.59 15.21
CA VAL A 354 -26.07 -12.23 16.59
C VAL A 354 -27.32 -12.22 17.44
N ALA A 355 -27.51 -13.27 18.23
CA ALA A 355 -28.71 -13.44 19.05
C ALA A 355 -28.78 -12.44 20.25
N ALA A 356 -27.62 -12.01 20.76
CA ALA A 356 -27.51 -11.01 21.81
C ALA A 356 -26.28 -10.10 21.53
N PRO A 357 -26.39 -8.78 21.74
CA PRO A 357 -25.25 -7.87 21.56
C PRO A 357 -24.06 -8.29 22.42
N GLY A 358 -22.87 -8.26 21.86
CA GLY A 358 -21.61 -8.65 22.51
C GLY A 358 -21.19 -10.10 22.31
N THR A 359 -21.91 -10.88 21.49
CA THR A 359 -21.64 -12.32 21.30
C THR A 359 -21.13 -12.69 19.91
N LEU A 360 -20.80 -11.71 19.06
CA LEU A 360 -20.32 -11.96 17.70
C LEU A 360 -19.06 -12.86 17.68
N GLY A 361 -18.10 -12.62 18.59
CA GLY A 361 -16.88 -13.41 18.65
C GLY A 361 -17.06 -14.87 19.07
N GLU A 362 -18.25 -15.24 19.57
CA GLU A 362 -18.60 -16.61 19.94
C GLU A 362 -19.26 -17.37 18.80
N GLN A 363 -19.58 -16.67 17.69
CA GLN A 363 -20.32 -17.28 16.59
C GLN A 363 -19.44 -18.21 15.76
N PRO A 364 -19.93 -19.38 15.34
CA PRO A 364 -19.22 -20.27 14.44
C PRO A 364 -18.80 -19.57 13.14
N GLY A 365 -17.55 -19.72 12.74
CA GLY A 365 -16.99 -19.12 11.52
C GLY A 365 -16.48 -17.68 11.68
N VAL A 366 -16.68 -17.06 12.83
CA VAL A 366 -16.04 -15.78 13.18
C VAL A 366 -14.63 -16.07 13.72
N THR A 367 -13.68 -16.19 12.82
CA THR A 367 -12.27 -16.49 13.10
C THR A 367 -11.37 -15.46 12.41
N PRO A 368 -10.11 -15.32 12.82
CA PRO A 368 -9.17 -14.41 12.15
C PRO A 368 -9.08 -14.61 10.63
N ASP A 369 -9.32 -15.83 10.14
CA ASP A 369 -9.21 -16.16 8.71
C ASP A 369 -10.45 -15.76 7.88
N VAL A 370 -11.52 -15.24 8.50
CA VAL A 370 -12.72 -14.84 7.77
C VAL A 370 -12.40 -13.65 6.85
N VAL A 371 -12.70 -13.80 5.56
CA VAL A 371 -12.45 -12.77 4.53
C VAL A 371 -13.73 -11.97 4.22
N CYS A 372 -14.86 -12.65 4.12
CA CYS A 372 -16.17 -12.04 3.85
C CYS A 372 -17.13 -12.39 4.98
N LEU A 373 -17.69 -11.38 5.64
CA LEU A 373 -18.59 -11.55 6.79
C LEU A 373 -19.86 -10.73 6.60
N LYS A 374 -21.01 -11.38 6.74
CA LYS A 374 -22.31 -10.72 6.87
C LYS A 374 -22.85 -10.92 8.28
N VAL A 375 -23.13 -9.82 8.97
CA VAL A 375 -23.65 -9.82 10.34
C VAL A 375 -25.10 -9.36 10.35
N ARG A 376 -25.95 -10.08 11.09
CA ARG A 376 -27.36 -9.75 11.33
C ARG A 376 -27.62 -9.62 12.82
N GLY A 377 -28.63 -8.83 13.17
CA GLY A 377 -29.04 -8.61 14.56
C GLY A 377 -28.39 -7.42 15.23
N ALA A 378 -28.54 -7.32 16.55
CA ALA A 378 -28.04 -6.19 17.30
C ALA A 378 -26.56 -6.41 17.70
N ILE A 379 -25.72 -5.39 17.47
CA ILE A 379 -24.28 -5.37 17.80
C ILE A 379 -23.94 -4.17 18.68
N ASN A 380 -22.98 -4.32 19.57
CA ASN A 380 -22.50 -3.25 20.44
C ASN A 380 -20.97 -3.08 20.40
N GLY A 381 -20.40 -2.35 21.35
CA GLY A 381 -18.96 -2.07 21.41
C GLY A 381 -18.10 -3.33 21.46
N THR A 382 -18.53 -4.39 22.15
CA THR A 382 -17.82 -5.68 22.20
C THR A 382 -17.73 -6.33 20.82
N ASP A 383 -18.85 -6.32 20.07
CA ASP A 383 -18.89 -6.87 18.71
C ASP A 383 -18.05 -6.03 17.74
N LEU A 384 -18.10 -4.70 17.90
CA LEU A 384 -17.32 -3.79 17.07
C LEU A 384 -15.81 -3.97 17.32
N LYS A 385 -15.40 -4.22 18.58
CA LYS A 385 -14.03 -4.58 18.93
C LYS A 385 -13.56 -5.86 18.22
N VAL A 386 -14.43 -6.87 18.13
CA VAL A 386 -14.17 -8.10 17.36
C VAL A 386 -14.03 -7.79 15.87
N LEU A 387 -14.96 -7.04 15.30
CA LEU A 387 -14.92 -6.66 13.87
C LEU A 387 -13.65 -5.89 13.52
N ARG A 388 -13.19 -4.98 14.37
CA ARG A 388 -11.92 -4.27 14.19
C ARG A 388 -10.74 -5.23 14.16
N ALA A 389 -10.65 -6.13 15.15
CA ALA A 389 -9.56 -7.11 15.21
C ALA A 389 -9.55 -8.03 13.97
N LEU A 390 -10.72 -8.46 13.48
CA LEU A 390 -10.84 -9.21 12.23
C LEU A 390 -10.41 -8.38 11.02
N ALA A 391 -10.60 -7.06 11.06
CA ALA A 391 -10.29 -6.11 9.98
C ALA A 391 -8.87 -5.53 10.04
N GLY A 392 -7.98 -6.13 10.83
CA GLY A 392 -6.57 -5.78 10.87
C GLY A 392 -6.17 -4.71 11.89
N CYS A 393 -7.05 -4.37 12.87
CA CYS A 393 -6.74 -3.37 13.90
C CYS A 393 -7.43 -3.67 15.22
N ASP A 394 -6.70 -3.76 16.32
CA ASP A 394 -7.28 -3.95 17.64
C ASP A 394 -7.85 -2.66 18.28
N ALA A 395 -8.32 -2.75 19.53
CA ALA A 395 -8.87 -1.62 20.25
C ALA A 395 -7.81 -0.61 20.73
N ASP A 396 -6.54 -0.99 20.77
CA ASP A 396 -5.42 -0.15 21.17
C ASP A 396 -4.67 0.44 19.94
N GLY A 397 -5.13 0.12 18.72
CA GLY A 397 -4.59 0.63 17.46
C GLY A 397 -3.47 -0.21 16.85
N HIS A 398 -3.12 -1.36 17.42
CA HIS A 398 -2.09 -2.25 16.88
C HIS A 398 -2.65 -3.07 15.70
N GLY A 399 -1.75 -3.48 14.80
CA GLY A 399 -2.07 -4.42 13.74
C GLY A 399 -2.47 -5.79 14.28
N THR A 400 -3.32 -6.50 13.55
CA THR A 400 -3.72 -7.87 13.88
C THR A 400 -3.62 -8.77 12.65
N HIS A 401 -3.65 -10.08 12.86
CA HIS A 401 -3.65 -11.08 11.77
C HIS A 401 -5.06 -11.33 11.18
N GLY A 402 -6.05 -10.50 11.51
CA GLY A 402 -7.40 -10.61 10.95
C GLY A 402 -7.41 -10.42 9.44
N GLN A 403 -8.27 -11.17 8.74
CA GLN A 403 -8.29 -11.24 7.27
C GLN A 403 -9.57 -10.61 6.65
N LEU A 404 -10.42 -9.96 7.46
CA LEU A 404 -11.73 -9.46 7.03
C LEU A 404 -11.61 -8.30 6.04
N SER A 405 -12.01 -8.54 4.81
CA SER A 405 -11.92 -7.56 3.71
C SER A 405 -13.29 -7.09 3.22
N VAL A 406 -14.31 -7.93 3.32
CA VAL A 406 -15.68 -7.58 2.92
C VAL A 406 -16.60 -7.73 4.12
N LEU A 407 -17.20 -6.62 4.56
CA LEU A 407 -18.09 -6.57 5.72
C LEU A 407 -19.48 -6.06 5.32
N ASP A 408 -20.51 -6.89 5.50
CA ASP A 408 -21.91 -6.52 5.30
C ASP A 408 -22.63 -6.44 6.64
N LEU A 409 -22.93 -5.22 7.07
CA LEU A 409 -23.74 -4.90 8.25
C LEU A 409 -25.15 -4.41 7.89
N SER A 410 -25.61 -4.58 6.64
CA SER A 410 -26.89 -4.03 6.17
C SER A 410 -28.10 -4.48 7.00
N GLU A 411 -28.04 -5.69 7.60
CA GLU A 411 -29.07 -6.27 8.45
C GLU A 411 -28.68 -6.24 9.95
N ALA A 412 -27.63 -5.51 10.32
CA ALA A 412 -27.24 -5.28 11.70
C ALA A 412 -27.85 -3.98 12.25
N ALA A 413 -27.97 -3.90 13.58
CA ALA A 413 -28.38 -2.68 14.27
C ALA A 413 -27.37 -2.36 15.37
N ILE A 414 -26.83 -1.14 15.40
CA ILE A 414 -25.93 -0.73 16.45
C ILE A 414 -26.74 -0.32 17.67
N VAL A 415 -26.39 -0.89 18.83
CA VAL A 415 -27.02 -0.60 20.12
C VAL A 415 -25.98 -0.13 21.13
N ALA A 416 -26.42 0.61 22.15
CA ALA A 416 -25.55 1.14 23.19
C ALA A 416 -24.91 0.03 24.05
N GLY A 417 -23.69 0.31 24.53
CA GLY A 417 -22.99 -0.52 25.53
C GLY A 417 -21.92 -1.43 24.96
N GLY A 418 -21.59 -2.47 25.71
CA GLY A 418 -20.45 -3.35 25.43
C GLY A 418 -19.11 -2.80 25.93
N GLU A 419 -18.02 -3.55 25.66
CA GLU A 419 -16.66 -3.08 25.92
C GLU A 419 -16.28 -1.93 24.96
N PRO A 420 -15.31 -1.09 25.33
CA PRO A 420 -14.76 -0.11 24.40
C PRO A 420 -14.20 -0.77 23.15
N TYR A 421 -14.63 -0.28 21.98
CA TYR A 421 -14.12 -0.77 20.69
C TYR A 421 -12.80 -0.10 20.28
N LEU A 422 -12.50 1.06 20.86
CA LEU A 422 -11.27 1.81 20.62
C LEU A 422 -10.86 2.55 21.90
N LYS A 423 -9.56 2.58 22.18
CA LYS A 423 -8.94 3.36 23.25
C LYS A 423 -7.93 4.30 22.63
N GLU A 424 -8.12 5.59 22.82
CA GLU A 424 -7.26 6.61 22.22
C GLU A 424 -7.14 7.80 23.17
N ASP A 425 -5.92 8.29 23.41
CA ASP A 425 -5.63 9.46 24.27
C ASP A 425 -6.27 9.39 25.67
N GLY A 426 -6.38 8.19 26.23
CA GLY A 426 -7.01 7.92 27.52
C GLY A 426 -8.54 7.92 27.49
N ALA A 427 -9.17 8.08 26.32
CA ALA A 427 -10.60 7.90 26.13
C ALA A 427 -10.94 6.45 25.77
N GLU A 428 -12.05 5.95 26.27
CA GLU A 428 -12.62 4.65 25.93
C GLU A 428 -13.92 4.87 25.16
N LEU A 429 -13.90 4.53 23.86
CA LEU A 429 -15.03 4.74 22.97
C LEU A 429 -15.98 3.54 22.98
N THR A 430 -17.26 3.80 23.22
CA THR A 430 -18.35 2.82 23.27
C THR A 430 -19.44 3.18 22.27
N THR A 431 -20.39 2.27 22.04
CA THR A 431 -21.49 2.47 21.09
C THR A 431 -22.73 3.09 21.71
N ASN A 432 -23.52 3.80 20.88
CA ASN A 432 -24.85 4.34 21.19
C ASN A 432 -25.88 3.76 20.21
N ASP A 433 -27.17 3.83 20.60
CA ASP A 433 -28.26 3.29 19.78
C ASP A 433 -28.40 4.03 18.43
N GLY A 434 -28.30 3.29 17.33
CA GLY A 434 -28.51 3.78 15.97
C GLY A 434 -27.45 4.79 15.49
N GLU A 435 -26.30 4.84 16.13
CA GLU A 435 -25.16 5.66 15.75
C GLU A 435 -24.07 4.81 15.09
N MET A 436 -23.53 5.27 13.96
CA MET A 436 -22.23 4.80 13.49
C MET A 436 -21.16 5.54 14.30
N PRO A 437 -20.43 4.85 15.20
CA PRO A 437 -19.62 5.55 16.19
C PRO A 437 -18.36 6.16 15.56
N TYR A 438 -17.86 7.23 16.20
CA TYR A 438 -16.63 7.92 15.81
C TYR A 438 -15.43 6.96 15.74
N LYS A 439 -14.68 7.00 14.64
CA LYS A 439 -13.52 6.11 14.40
C LYS A 439 -13.80 4.60 14.46
N ALA A 440 -15.05 4.17 14.25
CA ALA A 440 -15.47 2.76 14.40
C ALA A 440 -14.55 1.75 13.70
N PHE A 441 -14.11 2.05 12.51
CA PHE A 441 -13.20 1.21 11.71
C PHE A 441 -11.90 1.93 11.35
N SER A 442 -11.54 3.01 12.05
CA SER A 442 -10.28 3.70 11.76
C SER A 442 -9.11 2.73 11.80
N GLN A 443 -8.17 2.90 10.85
CA GLN A 443 -6.96 2.07 10.71
C GLN A 443 -7.21 0.56 10.44
N CYS A 444 -8.43 0.16 10.09
CA CYS A 444 -8.73 -1.22 9.70
C CYS A 444 -8.21 -1.50 8.28
N SER A 445 -6.92 -1.83 8.18
CA SER A 445 -6.18 -1.92 6.92
C SER A 445 -6.62 -3.06 6.00
N MET A 446 -7.34 -4.08 6.52
CA MET A 446 -7.80 -5.20 5.70
C MET A 446 -9.09 -4.94 4.96
N LEU A 447 -9.87 -3.88 5.35
CA LEU A 447 -11.16 -3.58 4.74
C LEU A 447 -11.01 -3.07 3.31
N ILE A 448 -11.79 -3.65 2.40
CA ILE A 448 -11.90 -3.28 0.99
C ILE A 448 -13.32 -2.79 0.70
N ASP A 449 -14.33 -3.51 1.17
CA ASP A 449 -15.74 -3.29 0.87
C ASP A 449 -16.56 -3.34 2.17
N VAL A 450 -17.35 -2.29 2.45
CA VAL A 450 -18.19 -2.24 3.65
C VAL A 450 -19.60 -1.79 3.29
N VAL A 451 -20.58 -2.53 3.76
CA VAL A 451 -22.00 -2.11 3.77
C VAL A 451 -22.38 -1.82 5.21
N LEU A 452 -22.68 -0.57 5.53
CA LEU A 452 -23.07 -0.13 6.86
C LEU A 452 -24.54 -0.45 7.17
N PRO A 453 -24.95 -0.46 8.46
CA PRO A 453 -26.33 -0.69 8.84
C PRO A 453 -27.30 0.26 8.15
N GLU A 454 -28.48 -0.24 7.75
CA GLU A 454 -29.53 0.61 7.21
C GLU A 454 -30.24 1.40 8.33
N GLY A 455 -30.63 2.63 8.03
CA GLY A 455 -31.44 3.42 8.94
C GLY A 455 -30.69 4.03 10.12
N LEU A 456 -29.38 4.22 10.02
CA LEU A 456 -28.60 4.95 11.02
C LEU A 456 -29.17 6.35 11.24
N ARG A 457 -29.23 6.78 12.51
CA ARG A 457 -29.71 8.12 12.92
C ARG A 457 -28.60 9.14 12.97
N SER A 458 -27.38 8.71 13.39
CA SER A 458 -26.23 9.58 13.47
C SER A 458 -24.95 8.92 12.96
N TYR A 459 -23.98 9.78 12.60
CA TYR A 459 -22.69 9.36 12.05
C TYR A 459 -21.57 10.16 12.73
N GLY A 460 -20.72 9.47 13.49
CA GLY A 460 -19.70 10.06 14.36
C GLY A 460 -18.49 10.67 13.64
N GLY A 461 -18.31 10.37 12.38
CA GLY A 461 -17.17 10.83 11.58
C GLY A 461 -15.90 10.02 11.78
N ALA A 462 -14.91 10.26 10.91
CA ALA A 462 -13.62 9.54 10.91
C ALA A 462 -13.75 8.01 10.96
N VAL A 463 -14.92 7.48 10.58
CA VAL A 463 -15.27 6.06 10.71
C VAL A 463 -14.23 5.19 10.03
N PHE A 464 -13.77 5.60 8.87
CA PHE A 464 -12.79 4.89 8.06
C PHE A 464 -11.46 5.65 7.91
N ALA A 465 -11.11 6.49 8.88
CA ALA A 465 -9.83 7.21 8.85
C ALA A 465 -8.66 6.23 8.74
N ALA A 466 -7.72 6.50 7.84
CA ALA A 466 -6.56 5.67 7.56
C ALA A 466 -6.87 4.20 7.16
N CYS A 467 -8.05 3.92 6.58
CA CYS A 467 -8.36 2.65 5.91
C CYS A 467 -7.87 2.70 4.46
N ASN A 468 -6.57 2.51 4.26
CA ASN A 468 -5.91 2.78 2.97
C ASN A 468 -6.31 1.80 1.85
N ASN A 469 -6.83 0.62 2.18
CA ASN A 469 -7.26 -0.37 1.19
C ASN A 469 -8.76 -0.30 0.87
N LEU A 470 -9.50 0.61 1.52
CA LEU A 470 -10.96 0.67 1.38
C LEU A 470 -11.36 1.27 0.02
N ASP A 471 -12.00 0.46 -0.82
CA ASP A 471 -12.46 0.87 -2.16
C ASP A 471 -13.91 1.33 -2.17
N ARG A 472 -14.76 0.76 -1.29
CA ARG A 472 -16.19 1.04 -1.33
C ARG A 472 -16.84 1.02 0.05
N VAL A 473 -17.69 2.02 0.29
CA VAL A 473 -18.62 2.05 1.43
C VAL A 473 -20.03 2.32 0.94
N VAL A 474 -20.98 1.47 1.36
CA VAL A 474 -22.40 1.70 1.14
C VAL A 474 -23.02 2.17 2.45
N LEU A 475 -23.56 3.38 2.44
CA LEU A 475 -24.22 4.01 3.59
C LEU A 475 -25.59 4.52 3.17
N ARG A 476 -26.65 4.12 3.88
CA ARG A 476 -28.04 4.54 3.65
C ARG A 476 -28.59 5.17 4.93
N PRO A 477 -28.68 6.51 4.98
CA PRO A 477 -29.25 7.21 6.13
C PRO A 477 -30.70 6.79 6.41
N GLY A 478 -31.09 6.82 7.69
CA GLY A 478 -32.50 6.70 8.08
C GLY A 478 -33.29 7.96 7.72
N SER A 479 -34.64 7.85 7.78
CA SER A 479 -35.53 9.01 7.52
C SER A 479 -35.32 10.16 8.51
N ASP A 480 -34.88 9.85 9.72
CA ASP A 480 -34.72 10.80 10.85
C ASP A 480 -33.22 11.03 11.18
N SER A 481 -32.33 10.81 10.19
CA SER A 481 -30.89 10.97 10.41
C SER A 481 -30.48 12.44 10.49
N ASP A 482 -29.47 12.72 11.32
CA ASP A 482 -28.83 14.03 11.46
C ASP A 482 -27.73 14.29 10.41
N PHE A 483 -27.60 13.38 9.44
CA PHE A 483 -26.67 13.46 8.33
C PHE A 483 -27.32 13.04 7.01
N ILE A 484 -26.70 13.39 5.91
CA ILE A 484 -27.07 12.98 4.55
C ILE A 484 -25.84 12.45 3.82
N VAL A 485 -26.06 11.64 2.78
CA VAL A 485 -25.00 11.18 1.88
C VAL A 485 -25.28 11.72 0.48
N GLU A 486 -24.32 12.44 -0.07
CA GLU A 486 -24.42 13.05 -1.38
C GLU A 486 -23.06 12.98 -2.12
N ASN A 487 -23.03 12.35 -3.31
CA ASN A 487 -21.83 12.25 -4.13
C ASN A 487 -20.59 11.69 -3.39
N GLY A 488 -20.78 10.68 -2.53
CA GLY A 488 -19.71 10.10 -1.73
C GLY A 488 -19.33 10.91 -0.47
N PHE A 489 -19.97 12.05 -0.22
CA PHE A 489 -19.77 12.83 0.99
C PHE A 489 -20.84 12.54 2.03
N VAL A 490 -20.42 12.30 3.27
CA VAL A 490 -21.29 12.38 4.46
C VAL A 490 -21.28 13.81 4.94
N LEU A 491 -22.46 14.44 4.93
CA LEU A 491 -22.66 15.83 5.32
C LEU A 491 -23.61 15.89 6.53
N SER A 492 -23.47 16.91 7.37
CA SER A 492 -24.52 17.24 8.34
C SER A 492 -25.87 17.52 7.63
N ALA A 493 -26.99 17.30 8.31
CA ALA A 493 -28.33 17.47 7.71
C ALA A 493 -28.58 18.90 7.17
N ASP A 494 -27.95 19.90 7.77
CA ASP A 494 -27.97 21.31 7.31
C ASP A 494 -26.96 21.61 6.19
N ARG A 495 -26.15 20.58 5.77
CA ARG A 495 -25.11 20.68 4.74
C ARG A 495 -23.99 21.68 5.04
N GLN A 496 -23.83 22.11 6.29
CA GLN A 496 -22.80 23.07 6.66
C GLN A 496 -21.44 22.38 6.96
N ARG A 497 -21.48 21.12 7.35
CA ARG A 497 -20.27 20.36 7.69
C ARG A 497 -20.10 19.14 6.79
N LEU A 498 -18.92 18.99 6.18
CA LEU A 498 -18.47 17.76 5.58
C LEU A 498 -17.87 16.89 6.68
N ILE A 499 -18.52 15.76 6.99
CA ILE A 499 -18.14 14.87 8.08
C ILE A 499 -17.07 13.89 7.60
N GLU A 500 -17.31 13.21 6.47
CA GLU A 500 -16.37 12.25 5.90
C GLU A 500 -16.59 12.08 4.39
N CYS A 501 -15.52 11.89 3.64
CA CYS A 501 -15.55 11.48 2.24
C CYS A 501 -15.44 9.95 2.18
N LEU A 502 -16.46 9.29 1.65
CA LEU A 502 -16.49 7.84 1.50
C LEU A 502 -15.95 7.43 0.12
N PRO A 503 -15.22 6.31 0.01
CA PRO A 503 -14.88 5.75 -1.29
C PRO A 503 -16.14 5.18 -1.94
N ASP A 504 -16.28 5.40 -3.23
CA ASP A 504 -17.45 4.98 -4.04
C ASP A 504 -17.14 3.87 -5.06
N GLY A 505 -15.98 3.23 -4.94
CA GLY A 505 -15.51 2.22 -5.87
C GLY A 505 -14.91 2.79 -7.16
N LEU A 506 -14.88 4.12 -7.27
CA LEU A 506 -14.25 4.83 -8.37
C LEU A 506 -13.14 5.72 -7.85
N ALA A 507 -12.05 5.69 -8.53
CA ALA A 507 -11.08 6.76 -8.50
C ALA A 507 -11.68 8.02 -9.12
N ALA A 508 -12.42 8.80 -8.35
CA ALA A 508 -12.79 10.13 -8.80
C ALA A 508 -11.50 10.93 -9.01
N ILE A 509 -11.27 11.37 -10.24
CA ILE A 509 -10.07 12.13 -10.62
C ILE A 509 -10.06 13.49 -9.92
N GLN A 510 -11.22 13.97 -9.55
CA GLN A 510 -11.42 15.29 -8.97
C GLN A 510 -12.53 15.24 -7.92
N TYR A 511 -12.25 15.83 -6.79
CA TYR A 511 -13.24 16.05 -5.76
C TYR A 511 -13.57 17.55 -5.69
N VAL A 512 -14.86 17.87 -5.63
CA VAL A 512 -15.34 19.22 -5.39
C VAL A 512 -16.18 19.19 -4.14
N ILE A 513 -15.72 19.83 -3.08
CA ILE A 513 -16.52 19.99 -1.85
C ILE A 513 -17.78 20.76 -2.21
N PRO A 514 -18.99 20.30 -1.82
CA PRO A 514 -20.25 20.96 -2.19
C PRO A 514 -20.30 22.42 -1.74
N ASP A 515 -20.85 23.28 -2.60
CA ASP A 515 -21.13 24.66 -2.22
C ASP A 515 -22.09 24.72 -1.02
N GLY A 516 -21.81 25.64 -0.10
CA GLY A 516 -22.56 25.78 1.15
C GLY A 516 -21.89 25.09 2.34
N VAL A 517 -20.97 24.14 2.13
CA VAL A 517 -20.15 23.58 3.21
C VAL A 517 -19.27 24.69 3.78
N SER A 518 -19.38 24.96 5.07
CA SER A 518 -18.57 25.93 5.80
C SER A 518 -17.43 25.31 6.60
N GLU A 519 -17.54 24.03 6.92
CA GLU A 519 -16.56 23.27 7.72
C GLU A 519 -16.23 21.93 7.07
N VAL A 520 -14.93 21.64 6.95
CA VAL A 520 -14.41 20.30 6.66
C VAL A 520 -14.00 19.66 8.00
N GLY A 521 -14.61 18.56 8.35
CA GLY A 521 -14.42 17.88 9.63
C GLY A 521 -13.02 17.25 9.79
N ASP A 522 -12.71 16.86 11.02
CA ASP A 522 -11.50 16.13 11.33
C ASP A 522 -11.47 14.80 10.56
N TYR A 523 -10.31 14.45 10.01
CA TYR A 523 -10.09 13.24 9.22
C TYR A 523 -11.00 13.08 7.98
N ALA A 524 -11.69 14.13 7.54
CA ALA A 524 -12.75 14.02 6.53
C ALA A 524 -12.34 13.35 5.21
N PHE A 525 -11.08 13.48 4.80
CA PHE A 525 -10.51 12.80 3.62
C PHE A 525 -9.37 11.85 3.98
N SER A 526 -9.12 11.57 5.26
CA SER A 526 -7.98 10.76 5.69
C SER A 526 -7.97 9.37 5.05
N GLY A 527 -6.82 9.00 4.46
CA GLY A 527 -6.66 7.73 3.75
C GLY A 527 -7.44 7.64 2.43
N ARG A 528 -7.89 8.79 1.88
CA ARG A 528 -8.57 8.79 0.58
C ARG A 528 -7.57 8.96 -0.55
N PHE A 529 -7.72 8.12 -1.59
CA PHE A 529 -7.02 8.33 -2.85
C PHE A 529 -7.67 9.48 -3.59
N LEU A 530 -7.26 10.70 -3.26
CA LEU A 530 -7.68 11.88 -4.00
C LEU A 530 -6.82 11.96 -5.27
N TYR A 531 -7.27 11.31 -6.33
CA TYR A 531 -6.57 11.40 -7.60
C TYR A 531 -6.60 12.83 -8.13
N GLU A 532 -5.43 13.44 -8.16
CA GLU A 532 -5.07 14.66 -8.85
C GLU A 532 -5.62 15.98 -8.30
N ARG A 533 -6.92 16.13 -8.05
CA ARG A 533 -7.49 17.46 -7.82
C ARG A 533 -8.56 17.50 -6.74
N LEU A 534 -8.38 18.41 -5.80
CA LEU A 534 -9.41 18.81 -4.85
C LEU A 534 -9.78 20.29 -5.08
N THR A 535 -11.07 20.61 -5.12
CA THR A 535 -11.55 21.99 -5.14
C THR A 535 -12.29 22.31 -3.84
N ILE A 536 -11.82 23.33 -3.14
CA ILE A 536 -12.38 23.85 -1.89
C ILE A 536 -13.14 25.14 -2.23
N PRO A 537 -14.49 25.19 -2.09
CA PRO A 537 -15.31 26.33 -2.48
C PRO A 537 -15.16 27.51 -1.50
N GLU A 538 -15.63 28.69 -1.91
CA GLU A 538 -15.58 29.93 -1.12
C GLU A 538 -16.37 29.86 0.20
N SER A 539 -17.32 28.93 0.28
CA SER A 539 -18.13 28.70 1.49
C SER A 539 -17.31 28.14 2.65
N VAL A 540 -16.25 27.37 2.40
CA VAL A 540 -15.42 26.72 3.45
C VAL A 540 -14.67 27.80 4.24
N LYS A 541 -14.81 27.77 5.58
CA LYS A 541 -14.16 28.68 6.52
C LYS A 541 -13.21 27.99 7.47
N HIS A 542 -13.44 26.68 7.73
CA HIS A 542 -12.65 25.88 8.67
C HIS A 542 -12.30 24.53 8.07
N ILE A 543 -11.06 24.08 8.32
CA ILE A 543 -10.56 22.75 7.94
C ILE A 543 -9.99 22.10 9.20
N GLY A 544 -10.56 20.96 9.56
CA GLY A 544 -10.27 20.21 10.78
C GLY A 544 -8.94 19.49 10.78
N ALA A 545 -8.63 18.86 11.92
CA ALA A 545 -7.39 18.13 12.13
C ALA A 545 -7.33 16.88 11.24
N TYR A 546 -6.16 16.62 10.68
CA TYR A 546 -5.89 15.44 9.84
C TYR A 546 -6.86 15.28 8.65
N ALA A 547 -7.53 16.37 8.25
CA ALA A 547 -8.55 16.33 7.20
C ALA A 547 -8.04 15.74 5.88
N PHE A 548 -6.77 15.94 5.55
CA PHE A 548 -6.12 15.44 4.33
C PHE A 548 -4.93 14.53 4.63
N ASN A 549 -4.90 13.89 5.80
CA ASN A 549 -3.83 12.97 6.17
C ASN A 549 -3.85 11.74 5.26
N ARG A 550 -2.67 11.28 4.82
CA ARG A 550 -2.50 10.11 3.93
C ARG A 550 -3.27 10.21 2.60
N CYS A 551 -3.49 11.43 2.09
CA CYS A 551 -4.03 11.66 0.74
C CYS A 551 -2.91 11.68 -0.29
N PHE A 552 -2.21 10.56 -0.49
CA PHE A 552 -0.94 10.47 -1.21
C PHE A 552 -0.97 10.99 -2.66
N ASN A 553 -2.09 10.82 -3.37
CA ASN A 553 -2.22 11.22 -4.78
C ASN A 553 -2.84 12.62 -4.98
N LEU A 554 -3.01 13.41 -3.91
CA LEU A 554 -3.55 14.77 -4.04
C LEU A 554 -2.47 15.71 -4.61
N ALA A 555 -2.32 15.74 -5.92
CA ALA A 555 -1.31 16.56 -6.59
C ALA A 555 -1.68 18.06 -6.59
N ARG A 556 -2.97 18.40 -6.66
CA ARG A 556 -3.43 19.78 -6.81
C ARG A 556 -4.63 20.10 -5.93
N THR A 557 -4.50 21.14 -5.12
CA THR A 557 -5.62 21.70 -4.31
C THR A 557 -5.94 23.10 -4.80
N TYR A 558 -7.16 23.31 -5.26
CA TYR A 558 -7.68 24.62 -5.65
C TYR A 558 -8.54 25.18 -4.51
N VAL A 559 -8.13 26.27 -3.92
CA VAL A 559 -8.91 26.97 -2.88
C VAL A 559 -9.49 28.23 -3.50
N LEU A 560 -10.84 28.29 -3.62
CA LEU A 560 -11.52 29.40 -4.28
C LEU A 560 -11.61 30.66 -3.42
N ASN A 561 -11.23 30.59 -2.14
CA ASN A 561 -11.31 31.69 -1.17
C ASN A 561 -10.24 32.76 -1.42
N ASN A 562 -10.65 34.04 -1.46
CA ASN A 562 -9.72 35.16 -1.47
C ASN A 562 -9.07 35.42 -0.10
N VAL A 563 -9.65 34.89 0.97
CA VAL A 563 -9.13 34.89 2.34
C VAL A 563 -8.96 33.43 2.75
N PRO A 564 -7.76 33.00 3.18
CA PRO A 564 -7.52 31.62 3.56
C PRO A 564 -8.54 31.12 4.58
N PRO A 565 -9.14 29.94 4.41
CA PRO A 565 -9.88 29.27 5.49
C PRO A 565 -8.95 29.04 6.68
N ALA A 566 -9.49 29.05 7.89
CA ALA A 566 -8.74 28.62 9.06
C ALA A 566 -8.43 27.13 8.93
N ILE A 567 -7.18 26.77 9.11
CA ILE A 567 -6.69 25.38 9.04
C ILE A 567 -5.83 25.09 10.27
N VAL A 568 -6.02 23.92 10.88
CA VAL A 568 -5.11 23.49 11.95
C VAL A 568 -3.82 22.93 11.35
N PRO A 569 -2.66 23.10 11.99
CA PRO A 569 -1.38 22.63 11.43
C PRO A 569 -1.33 21.13 11.09
N SER A 570 -2.09 20.31 11.81
CA SER A 570 -2.19 18.86 11.57
C SER A 570 -3.16 18.46 10.45
N ALA A 571 -3.87 19.41 9.83
CA ALA A 571 -4.84 19.08 8.77
C ALA A 571 -4.19 18.46 7.52
N VAL A 572 -2.93 18.77 7.28
CA VAL A 572 -2.14 18.24 6.16
C VAL A 572 -0.86 17.65 6.72
N ASP A 573 -0.51 16.46 6.28
CA ASP A 573 0.72 15.79 6.65
C ASP A 573 1.93 16.57 6.10
N GLU A 574 2.98 16.76 6.93
CA GLU A 574 4.15 17.55 6.52
C GLU A 574 4.93 16.90 5.37
N LEU A 575 4.84 15.60 5.30
CA LEU A 575 5.62 14.76 4.42
C LEU A 575 5.19 14.85 2.95
N ASP A 576 3.93 15.18 2.72
CA ASP A 576 3.29 15.09 1.41
C ASP A 576 3.22 16.45 0.67
N ILE A 577 3.63 17.52 1.34
CA ILE A 577 3.49 18.90 0.79
C ILE A 577 4.46 19.15 -0.36
N SER A 578 5.62 18.48 -0.40
CA SER A 578 6.63 18.71 -1.44
C SER A 578 6.14 18.38 -2.86
N LEU A 579 5.23 17.43 -2.97
CA LEU A 579 4.64 16.97 -4.24
C LEU A 579 3.30 17.65 -4.55
N ARG A 580 2.71 18.39 -3.60
CA ARG A 580 1.40 19.01 -3.71
C ARG A 580 1.49 20.48 -4.13
N LYS A 581 0.71 20.85 -5.15
CA LYS A 581 0.54 22.24 -5.57
C LYS A 581 -0.74 22.81 -5.00
N LEU A 582 -0.64 23.97 -4.33
CA LEU A 582 -1.77 24.74 -3.84
C LEU A 582 -2.05 25.89 -4.81
N TYR A 583 -3.23 25.89 -5.39
CA TYR A 583 -3.70 26.95 -6.28
C TYR A 583 -4.64 27.90 -5.53
N VAL A 584 -4.31 29.18 -5.51
CA VAL A 584 -5.07 30.23 -4.83
C VAL A 584 -5.49 31.30 -5.83
N PRO A 585 -6.59 32.05 -5.58
CA PRO A 585 -7.06 33.09 -6.49
C PRO A 585 -6.01 34.17 -6.71
N LYS A 586 -5.95 34.68 -7.93
CA LYS A 586 -5.09 35.80 -8.30
C LYS A 586 -5.25 36.99 -7.35
N GLY A 587 -4.14 37.47 -6.78
CA GLY A 587 -4.09 38.53 -5.76
C GLY A 587 -4.28 38.04 -4.32
N ALA A 588 -4.45 36.70 -4.09
CA ALA A 588 -4.57 36.14 -2.74
C ALA A 588 -3.25 35.56 -2.20
N LEU A 589 -2.24 35.37 -3.04
CA LEU A 589 -0.97 34.68 -2.73
C LEU A 589 -0.37 35.13 -1.38
N PHE A 590 -0.19 36.44 -1.18
CA PHE A 590 0.42 36.97 0.04
C PHE A 590 -0.33 36.58 1.31
N LYS A 591 -1.68 36.53 1.24
CA LYS A 591 -2.53 36.15 2.37
C LYS A 591 -2.30 34.69 2.77
N TYR A 592 -2.15 33.79 1.79
CA TYR A 592 -1.88 32.39 2.04
C TYR A 592 -0.45 32.14 2.54
N LEU A 593 0.53 32.87 2.01
CA LEU A 593 1.92 32.76 2.48
C LEU A 593 2.12 33.20 3.95
N THR A 594 1.20 34.00 4.49
CA THR A 594 1.26 34.56 5.85
C THR A 594 0.19 34.01 6.78
N ALA A 595 -0.72 33.15 6.31
CA ALA A 595 -1.75 32.53 7.12
C ALA A 595 -1.22 31.28 7.82
N ASP A 596 -1.55 31.15 9.11
CA ASP A 596 -1.16 30.01 9.93
C ASP A 596 -1.64 28.69 9.30
N GLY A 597 -0.77 27.70 9.24
CA GLY A 597 -1.00 26.37 8.65
C GLY A 597 -0.88 26.32 7.13
N TRP A 598 -1.05 27.43 6.40
CA TRP A 598 -0.88 27.49 4.96
C TRP A 598 0.57 27.81 4.55
N GLU A 599 1.37 28.36 5.43
CA GLU A 599 2.79 28.68 5.21
C GLU A 599 3.62 27.44 4.84
N LYS A 600 3.15 26.24 5.17
CA LYS A 600 3.78 24.97 4.76
C LYS A 600 3.90 24.85 3.24
N TYR A 601 2.96 25.41 2.49
CA TYR A 601 2.94 25.39 1.03
C TYR A 601 3.84 26.44 0.35
N LYS A 602 4.60 27.25 1.08
CA LYS A 602 5.40 28.38 0.53
C LYS A 602 6.11 28.13 -0.80
N ARG A 603 6.61 26.91 -1.00
CA ARG A 603 7.35 26.53 -2.21
C ARG A 603 6.43 26.06 -3.35
N ASN A 604 5.17 25.75 -3.05
CA ASN A 604 4.24 25.07 -3.95
C ASN A 604 2.92 25.83 -4.12
N ILE A 605 2.84 27.09 -3.70
CA ILE A 605 1.66 27.95 -3.92
C ILE A 605 1.75 28.63 -5.29
N MET A 606 0.66 28.55 -6.03
CA MET A 606 0.50 29.17 -7.35
C MET A 606 -0.78 29.99 -7.40
N GLU A 607 -0.78 31.07 -8.18
CA GLU A 607 -2.00 31.82 -8.45
C GLU A 607 -2.70 31.32 -9.70
N PHE A 608 -4.04 31.30 -9.67
CA PHE A 608 -4.87 30.95 -10.82
C PHE A 608 -5.97 32.00 -11.04
N ASP A 609 -6.45 32.12 -12.26
CA ASP A 609 -7.65 32.90 -12.56
C ASP A 609 -8.89 32.03 -12.32
N LYS A 610 -9.85 32.51 -11.51
CA LYS A 610 -11.06 31.74 -11.22
C LYS A 610 -11.89 31.40 -12.45
N THR A 611 -11.70 32.13 -13.54
CA THR A 611 -12.35 31.84 -14.83
C THR A 611 -11.78 30.60 -15.52
N ASP A 612 -10.56 30.18 -15.13
CA ASP A 612 -9.90 29.00 -15.68
C ASP A 612 -10.36 27.70 -15.00
N VAL A 613 -10.97 27.81 -13.81
CA VAL A 613 -11.58 26.69 -13.12
C VAL A 613 -12.98 26.47 -13.68
N ARG A 614 -13.07 25.77 -14.80
CA ARG A 614 -14.37 25.25 -15.26
C ARG A 614 -14.87 24.24 -14.24
N ALA A 615 -16.17 24.36 -13.87
CA ALA A 615 -16.84 23.22 -13.23
C ALA A 615 -16.59 21.99 -14.11
N PRO A 616 -16.09 20.89 -13.56
CA PRO A 616 -15.72 19.75 -14.39
C PRO A 616 -16.93 19.29 -15.20
N GLU A 617 -16.76 19.05 -16.49
CA GLU A 617 -17.83 18.54 -17.37
C GLU A 617 -18.44 17.22 -16.87
N TRP A 618 -17.74 16.51 -15.96
CA TRP A 618 -18.20 15.25 -15.35
C TRP A 618 -19.20 15.45 -14.17
N ALA A 619 -19.36 16.65 -13.65
CA ALA A 619 -20.46 16.92 -12.67
C ALA A 619 -21.85 16.56 -13.25
N THR A 620 -21.90 16.30 -14.57
CA THR A 620 -23.10 15.85 -15.26
C THR A 620 -23.02 14.44 -15.85
N THR A 621 -21.86 13.78 -15.86
CA THR A 621 -21.65 12.49 -16.54
C THR A 621 -20.60 11.59 -15.84
N ALA A 622 -20.65 11.42 -14.52
CA ALA A 622 -19.97 10.26 -13.94
C ALA A 622 -20.57 9.01 -14.59
N PRO A 623 -19.78 8.11 -15.15
CA PRO A 623 -20.34 6.87 -15.68
C PRO A 623 -21.03 6.15 -14.54
N SER A 624 -22.32 5.94 -14.69
CA SER A 624 -23.14 5.28 -13.67
C SER A 624 -22.63 3.87 -13.46
N ALA A 625 -22.43 3.47 -12.22
CA ALA A 625 -22.13 2.09 -11.91
C ALA A 625 -23.30 1.20 -12.30
N ILE A 626 -22.99 0.07 -12.93
CA ILE A 626 -23.94 -0.98 -13.26
C ILE A 626 -23.78 -2.05 -12.20
N TYR A 627 -24.85 -2.33 -11.46
CA TYR A 627 -24.85 -3.32 -10.38
C TYR A 627 -25.60 -4.59 -10.82
N ASP A 628 -25.16 -5.75 -10.36
CA ASP A 628 -25.98 -6.96 -10.39
C ASP A 628 -27.06 -6.92 -9.28
N LEU A 629 -27.91 -7.94 -9.21
CA LEU A 629 -28.97 -8.01 -8.19
C LEU A 629 -28.43 -8.21 -6.76
N GLN A 630 -27.16 -8.57 -6.61
CA GLN A 630 -26.44 -8.69 -5.35
C GLN A 630 -25.77 -7.38 -4.94
N GLY A 631 -25.91 -6.31 -5.74
CA GLY A 631 -25.32 -4.99 -5.48
C GLY A 631 -23.84 -4.88 -5.84
N ARG A 632 -23.25 -5.86 -6.53
CA ARG A 632 -21.88 -5.80 -6.99
C ARG A 632 -21.79 -4.98 -8.27
N VAL A 633 -20.79 -4.12 -8.37
CA VAL A 633 -20.50 -3.41 -9.61
C VAL A 633 -19.98 -4.40 -10.65
N VAL A 634 -20.67 -4.50 -11.76
CA VAL A 634 -20.34 -5.39 -12.88
C VAL A 634 -20.01 -4.64 -14.17
N GLY A 635 -20.08 -3.31 -14.15
CA GLY A 635 -19.75 -2.48 -15.28
C GLY A 635 -20.02 -1.00 -15.00
N TRP A 636 -19.66 -0.16 -15.96
CA TRP A 636 -19.78 1.29 -15.89
C TRP A 636 -20.47 1.86 -17.13
N GLY A 637 -21.25 2.92 -16.95
CA GLY A 637 -22.02 3.56 -17.99
C GLY A 637 -23.51 3.28 -17.88
N THR A 638 -24.25 3.58 -18.93
CA THR A 638 -25.70 3.32 -19.01
C THR A 638 -26.04 2.15 -19.92
N ASP A 639 -25.03 1.58 -20.57
CA ASP A 639 -25.17 0.51 -21.57
C ASP A 639 -24.70 -0.84 -21.00
N CYS A 640 -25.65 -1.76 -20.81
CA CYS A 640 -25.38 -3.10 -20.30
C CYS A 640 -25.05 -4.12 -21.40
N ARG A 641 -25.04 -3.74 -22.70
CA ARG A 641 -24.89 -4.67 -23.84
C ARG A 641 -23.59 -5.45 -23.87
N HIS A 642 -22.58 -5.01 -23.15
CA HIS A 642 -21.28 -5.69 -23.02
C HIS A 642 -21.24 -6.70 -21.85
N LEU A 643 -22.28 -6.76 -21.00
CA LEU A 643 -22.37 -7.69 -19.89
C LEU A 643 -23.07 -8.98 -20.30
N SER A 644 -22.96 -10.03 -19.50
CA SER A 644 -23.70 -11.27 -19.73
C SER A 644 -25.21 -11.04 -19.61
N PRO A 645 -26.08 -11.82 -20.33
CA PRO A 645 -27.52 -11.70 -20.17
C PRO A 645 -27.94 -11.78 -18.71
N GLY A 646 -28.71 -10.81 -18.23
CA GLY A 646 -29.07 -10.73 -16.82
C GLY A 646 -29.91 -9.49 -16.47
N ILE A 647 -30.18 -9.34 -15.17
CA ILE A 647 -30.87 -8.16 -14.63
C ILE A 647 -29.83 -7.31 -13.88
N TYR A 648 -29.74 -6.05 -14.23
CA TYR A 648 -28.80 -5.08 -13.68
C TYR A 648 -29.53 -3.88 -13.10
N VAL A 649 -28.86 -3.14 -12.23
CA VAL A 649 -29.33 -1.86 -11.69
C VAL A 649 -28.41 -0.75 -12.19
N VAL A 650 -28.96 0.18 -12.95
CA VAL A 650 -28.25 1.33 -13.52
C VAL A 650 -29.00 2.58 -13.09
N ASN A 651 -28.34 3.51 -12.41
CA ASN A 651 -28.98 4.75 -11.89
C ASN A 651 -30.24 4.45 -11.06
N GLY A 652 -30.21 3.40 -10.22
CA GLY A 652 -31.34 2.98 -9.40
C GLY A 652 -32.50 2.33 -10.18
N ARG A 653 -32.36 2.10 -11.49
CA ARG A 653 -33.37 1.45 -12.33
C ARG A 653 -32.92 0.05 -12.76
N LYS A 654 -33.85 -0.91 -12.70
CA LYS A 654 -33.61 -2.26 -13.23
C LYS A 654 -33.56 -2.21 -14.76
N VAL A 655 -32.50 -2.78 -15.32
CA VAL A 655 -32.27 -2.96 -16.75
C VAL A 655 -32.13 -4.46 -17.01
N ILE A 656 -32.82 -4.97 -18.00
CA ILE A 656 -32.71 -6.36 -18.44
C ILE A 656 -31.90 -6.37 -19.73
N GLN A 657 -30.87 -7.20 -19.76
CA GLN A 657 -30.09 -7.45 -20.95
C GLN A 657 -30.45 -8.80 -21.56
#